data_9530d88296eadfaee71f293b7cd6292c
#
_entry.id   9530d88296eadfaee71f293b7cd6292c
#
_cell.length_a   1.000
_cell.length_b   1.000
_cell.length_c   1.000
_cell.angle_alpha   90.00
_cell.angle_beta   90.00
_cell.angle_gamma   90.00
#
_symmetry.space_group_name_H-M   'P 1'
#
loop_
_entity.id
_entity.type
_entity.pdbx_description
1 polymer ?
#
loop_
_entity_poly.entity_id
_entity_poly.type
_entity_poly.pdbx_seq_one_letter_code
_entity_poly.pdbx_strand_id
1 'polypeptide(L)'
;MILQLLIILAIIYINKAIVINGITNTCYKYDLYSRYISEFNKYSNTNNLNITLNLEVFTKENSTVVVSEYETVLESLLKRKTTQYDLFFYDNIFTFKYGPHLLPLKEWLPEDHFKIYEGAQILKTCYYNDSWPIKTDVTVLYYNDKYLNKYNKTVPKTWDDLLDTSRYILNEERKQNNDDFIAYNGLFSYTEIGMCSLYEFIYSFRNNIDSPFPDIRSQETIESLKMMKTLKQEISSDEIFQKLEEFTEEKFDSGNFLFQKFWYCPWIHYNFTILPGKHENVSGSALGGYNLGINKYIKDSRKKAVAIVYKFLTSIEMQKKLLKDYGFLTAIPSIYNDKEICSNFNCKAMKKIQLIERPTAITKNYSSYSEKFRNYIYEYLYGNETAENVLKKIKNIVEVHNISIKGENNEMGLLILIVSLFFIILMLLSLVILFMGRFKPYFSFLPTDFWIVLIIGQCLVLSSELVTLGELKVIKCLMKTVNLCIGFTFHLIPILYKLMSNFPLENELSSWISRNRYLFLMFFTVLDILMNAIFFIEPYEVSVKAMFNNKKYHACVMKNTFGSFIEQLMIIHRIIITIAIILLVYIEWSITIIHKELKTLSSAIIIDLFCYIIFFILRVTDTKIKNYESYNFILFLIVLVFSLSNYTLLYVMKIIKIFIDKRKTESIDVQMLKNQFNSKNKDYSISNQLPTDNSNKSLNVFEKITKYHYQKSIQSCNSLNTYSNNELKQLKSNDFANKSSITDCGSGSNDSNINKSLNGNNIL
;
A
#
# COMPACT_ATOMS: atom_id res chain seq x y z
N MET A 1 -73.05 9.66 11.23
CA MET A 1 -72.19 9.09 12.26
C MET A 1 -70.85 8.56 11.68
N ILE A 2 -70.84 7.62 10.72
CA ILE A 2 -69.59 7.07 10.16
C ILE A 2 -68.78 8.16 9.45
N LEU A 3 -69.38 9.02 8.65
CA LEU A 3 -68.72 10.10 7.94
C LEU A 3 -68.12 11.16 8.90
N GLN A 4 -68.81 11.45 9.99
CA GLN A 4 -68.34 12.33 11.06
C GLN A 4 -67.14 11.69 11.79
N LEU A 5 -67.20 10.37 12.03
CA LEU A 5 -66.10 9.62 12.66
C LEU A 5 -64.87 9.57 11.73
N LEU A 6 -65.09 9.38 10.41
CA LEU A 6 -64.00 9.40 9.42
C LEU A 6 -63.41 10.82 9.28
N ILE A 7 -64.21 11.87 9.37
CA ILE A 7 -63.73 13.26 9.35
C ILE A 7 -62.97 13.55 10.65
N ILE A 8 -63.44 13.11 11.81
CA ILE A 8 -62.75 13.27 13.07
C ILE A 8 -61.45 12.45 13.08
N LEU A 9 -61.41 11.20 12.56
CA LEU A 9 -60.22 10.40 12.41
C LEU A 9 -59.26 11.03 11.38
N ALA A 10 -59.75 11.59 10.29
CA ALA A 10 -58.91 12.32 9.32
C ALA A 10 -58.32 13.59 9.94
N ILE A 11 -59.09 14.36 10.71
CA ILE A 11 -58.62 15.56 11.42
C ILE A 11 -57.59 15.18 12.50
N ILE A 12 -57.79 14.07 13.22
CA ILE A 12 -56.82 13.54 14.21
C ILE A 12 -55.53 13.05 13.49
N TYR A 13 -55.66 12.46 12.30
CA TYR A 13 -54.49 12.00 11.51
C TYR A 13 -53.74 13.17 10.90
N ILE A 14 -54.43 14.27 10.50
CA ILE A 14 -53.82 15.47 9.95
C ILE A 14 -53.10 16.29 11.05
N ASN A 15 -53.49 16.17 12.32
CA ASN A 15 -52.92 16.94 13.42
C ASN A 15 -51.79 16.19 14.21
N LYS A 16 -51.33 15.04 13.72
CA LYS A 16 -50.22 14.37 14.39
C LYS A 16 -48.92 15.07 14.10
N ALA A 17 -48.29 15.63 15.12
CA ALA A 17 -46.98 16.28 15.00
C ALA A 17 -45.93 15.34 14.39
N ILE A 18 -45.12 15.83 13.48
CA ILE A 18 -43.98 15.11 12.91
C ILE A 18 -42.86 15.18 13.93
N VAL A 19 -42.58 14.05 14.59
CA VAL A 19 -41.45 13.96 15.52
C VAL A 19 -40.19 13.70 14.73
N ILE A 20 -39.19 14.59 14.83
CA ILE A 20 -37.86 14.47 14.25
C ILE A 20 -36.93 13.95 15.36
N ASN A 21 -36.34 12.80 15.12
CA ASN A 21 -35.45 12.14 16.07
C ASN A 21 -33.99 12.37 15.67
N GLY A 22 -33.18 12.83 16.61
CA GLY A 22 -31.74 12.93 16.45
C GLY A 22 -30.99 12.15 17.50
N ILE A 23 -29.72 11.86 17.24
CA ILE A 23 -28.82 11.19 18.16
C ILE A 23 -27.55 12.01 18.33
N THR A 24 -27.11 12.13 19.58
CA THR A 24 -25.89 12.88 19.95
C THR A 24 -25.27 12.31 21.22
N ASN A 25 -24.11 12.81 21.59
CA ASN A 25 -23.47 12.54 22.87
C ASN A 25 -23.01 13.83 23.54
N THR A 26 -22.85 13.82 24.82
CA THR A 26 -22.22 14.90 25.58
C THR A 26 -21.35 14.35 26.70
N CYS A 27 -20.18 14.97 26.86
CA CYS A 27 -19.28 14.73 27.99
C CYS A 27 -19.40 15.84 29.05
N TYR A 28 -20.20 16.87 28.80
CA TYR A 28 -20.26 18.09 29.59
C TYR A 28 -21.40 18.03 30.62
N LYS A 29 -21.18 18.67 31.79
CA LYS A 29 -22.18 18.88 32.82
C LYS A 29 -23.37 19.75 32.36
N TYR A 30 -23.20 20.53 31.28
CA TYR A 30 -24.21 21.44 30.76
C TYR A 30 -24.86 20.89 29.50
N ASP A 31 -26.19 20.87 29.52
CA ASP A 31 -27.02 20.27 28.51
C ASP A 31 -27.32 21.25 27.37
N LEU A 32 -26.37 21.38 26.41
CA LEU A 32 -26.58 22.12 25.19
C LEU A 32 -27.77 21.60 24.36
N TYR A 33 -27.96 20.31 24.35
CA TYR A 33 -28.94 19.66 23.48
C TYR A 33 -30.38 19.84 23.97
N SER A 34 -30.63 19.93 25.26
CA SER A 34 -31.95 20.32 25.78
C SER A 34 -32.32 21.73 25.36
N ARG A 35 -31.34 22.64 25.21
CA ARG A 35 -31.56 23.99 24.70
C ARG A 35 -31.99 23.96 23.23
N TYR A 36 -31.34 23.18 22.40
CA TYR A 36 -31.77 22.98 21.01
C TYR A 36 -33.22 22.48 20.91
N ILE A 37 -33.56 21.46 21.72
CA ILE A 37 -34.91 20.91 21.77
C ILE A 37 -35.93 21.98 22.19
N SER A 38 -35.68 22.66 23.31
CA SER A 38 -36.58 23.66 23.86
C SER A 38 -36.81 24.83 22.90
N GLU A 39 -35.72 25.39 22.34
CA GLU A 39 -35.83 26.54 21.44
C GLU A 39 -36.48 26.19 20.11
N PHE A 40 -36.17 25.03 19.53
CA PHE A 40 -36.84 24.59 18.32
C PHE A 40 -38.33 24.32 18.56
N ASN A 41 -38.70 23.61 19.61
CA ASN A 41 -40.09 23.27 19.90
C ASN A 41 -40.92 24.53 20.20
N LYS A 42 -40.32 25.51 20.88
CA LYS A 42 -40.93 26.84 21.04
C LYS A 42 -41.17 27.55 19.71
N TYR A 43 -40.14 27.57 18.84
CA TYR A 43 -40.21 28.12 17.50
C TYR A 43 -41.31 27.45 16.63
N SER A 44 -41.32 26.11 16.67
CA SER A 44 -42.30 25.29 15.95
C SER A 44 -43.73 25.60 16.37
N ASN A 45 -43.97 25.69 17.68
CA ASN A 45 -45.28 26.04 18.23
C ASN A 45 -45.74 27.48 17.84
N THR A 46 -44.82 28.44 17.95
CA THR A 46 -45.10 29.83 17.60
C THR A 46 -45.43 30.00 16.10
N ASN A 47 -44.82 29.21 15.24
CA ASN A 47 -45.00 29.26 13.78
C ASN A 47 -46.00 28.21 13.25
N ASN A 48 -46.69 27.46 14.12
CA ASN A 48 -47.63 26.41 13.76
C ASN A 48 -47.10 25.38 12.77
N LEU A 49 -45.80 24.97 12.93
CA LEU A 49 -45.13 24.06 12.01
C LEU A 49 -45.56 22.61 12.21
N ASN A 50 -46.15 22.28 13.36
CA ASN A 50 -46.52 20.92 13.74
C ASN A 50 -45.38 19.91 13.67
N ILE A 51 -44.15 20.36 14.03
CA ILE A 51 -42.90 19.56 14.09
C ILE A 51 -42.36 19.58 15.51
N THR A 52 -41.97 18.44 16.04
CA THR A 52 -41.36 18.34 17.35
C THR A 52 -39.94 17.73 17.22
N LEU A 53 -38.94 18.37 17.79
CA LEU A 53 -37.57 17.84 17.86
C LEU A 53 -37.41 16.99 19.14
N ASN A 54 -36.87 15.81 18.98
CA ASN A 54 -36.44 14.92 20.05
C ASN A 54 -34.99 14.49 19.80
N LEU A 55 -34.11 14.64 20.80
CA LEU A 55 -32.71 14.21 20.71
C LEU A 55 -32.42 13.18 21.78
N GLU A 56 -31.93 12.02 21.35
CA GLU A 56 -31.38 11.01 22.23
C GLU A 56 -29.92 11.37 22.54
N VAL A 57 -29.65 11.72 23.80
CA VAL A 57 -28.35 12.20 24.25
C VAL A 57 -27.65 11.10 25.04
N PHE A 58 -26.53 10.62 24.52
CA PHE A 58 -25.65 9.69 25.25
C PHE A 58 -24.78 10.47 26.24
N THR A 59 -24.86 10.10 27.51
CA THR A 59 -24.10 10.68 28.62
C THR A 59 -23.36 9.58 29.37
N LYS A 60 -22.40 9.95 30.23
CA LYS A 60 -21.72 8.99 31.13
C LYS A 60 -22.66 8.27 32.07
N GLU A 61 -23.83 8.83 32.35
CA GLU A 61 -24.83 8.30 33.32
C GLU A 61 -25.78 7.30 32.65
N ASN A 62 -26.13 7.50 31.37
CA ASN A 62 -27.08 6.65 30.66
C ASN A 62 -26.45 5.68 29.68
N SER A 63 -25.14 5.74 29.51
CA SER A 63 -24.36 4.90 28.61
C SER A 63 -23.07 4.48 29.27
N THR A 64 -22.69 3.20 29.16
CA THR A 64 -21.36 2.70 29.53
C THR A 64 -20.28 3.14 28.51
N VAL A 65 -20.63 4.00 27.58
CA VAL A 65 -19.96 4.25 26.31
C VAL A 65 -19.12 5.51 26.41
N VAL A 66 -17.82 5.37 26.28
CA VAL A 66 -16.88 6.47 26.06
C VAL A 66 -17.15 7.13 24.70
N VAL A 67 -16.79 8.40 24.52
CA VAL A 67 -17.02 9.14 23.24
C VAL A 67 -16.56 8.38 21.99
N SER A 68 -15.46 7.63 22.09
CA SER A 68 -14.98 6.74 21.00
C SER A 68 -15.98 5.60 20.68
N GLU A 69 -16.81 5.21 21.63
CA GLU A 69 -17.82 4.17 21.46
C GLU A 69 -19.11 4.74 20.85
N TYR A 70 -19.47 5.99 21.15
CA TYR A 70 -20.57 6.68 20.49
C TYR A 70 -20.38 6.68 18.97
N GLU A 71 -19.18 7.03 18.50
CA GLU A 71 -18.84 7.04 17.08
C GLU A 71 -18.89 5.64 16.45
N THR A 72 -18.58 4.60 17.24
CA THR A 72 -18.71 3.20 16.80
C THR A 72 -20.19 2.80 16.66
N VAL A 73 -21.04 3.22 17.58
CA VAL A 73 -22.49 3.04 17.49
C VAL A 73 -23.05 3.74 16.28
N LEU A 74 -22.66 5.00 16.06
CA LEU A 74 -23.10 5.80 14.92
C LEU A 74 -22.68 5.17 13.60
N GLU A 75 -21.44 4.69 13.49
CA GLU A 75 -20.97 3.96 12.32
C GLU A 75 -21.80 2.70 12.04
N SER A 76 -22.13 1.94 13.08
CA SER A 76 -22.96 0.74 12.95
C SER A 76 -24.37 1.08 12.45
N LEU A 77 -24.99 2.13 13.00
CA LEU A 77 -26.31 2.61 12.56
C LEU A 77 -26.30 3.04 11.09
N LEU A 78 -25.31 3.83 10.68
CA LEU A 78 -25.15 4.31 9.32
C LEU A 78 -24.90 3.19 8.32
N LYS A 79 -24.03 2.22 8.66
CA LYS A 79 -23.78 1.03 7.82
C LYS A 79 -25.03 0.15 7.64
N ARG A 80 -25.87 0.05 8.66
CA ARG A 80 -27.17 -0.66 8.60
C ARG A 80 -28.24 0.15 7.86
N LYS A 81 -27.94 1.38 7.42
CA LYS A 81 -28.90 2.27 6.76
C LYS A 81 -30.16 2.50 7.58
N THR A 82 -29.97 2.73 8.88
CA THR A 82 -31.10 2.91 9.82
C THR A 82 -32.00 4.05 9.39
N THR A 83 -33.32 3.93 9.70
CA THR A 83 -34.30 4.99 9.57
C THR A 83 -34.83 5.47 10.92
N GLN A 84 -34.20 5.02 12.02
CA GLN A 84 -34.60 5.35 13.38
C GLN A 84 -34.35 6.81 13.71
N TYR A 85 -33.23 7.37 13.23
CA TYR A 85 -32.83 8.75 13.47
C TYR A 85 -32.85 9.54 12.17
N ASP A 86 -33.32 10.78 12.25
CA ASP A 86 -33.38 11.74 11.15
C ASP A 86 -32.11 12.62 11.10
N LEU A 87 -31.52 12.89 12.29
CA LEU A 87 -30.37 13.78 12.48
C LEU A 87 -29.27 13.08 13.23
N PHE A 88 -28.03 13.30 12.79
CA PHE A 88 -26.80 12.81 13.41
C PHE A 88 -25.89 13.97 13.78
N PHE A 89 -25.51 14.04 15.05
CA PHE A 89 -24.45 14.93 15.53
C PHE A 89 -23.17 14.10 15.66
N TYR A 90 -22.08 14.54 15.10
CA TYR A 90 -20.81 13.78 15.10
C TYR A 90 -19.60 14.69 15.08
N ASP A 91 -18.47 14.22 15.64
CA ASP A 91 -17.21 14.94 15.60
C ASP A 91 -16.74 15.14 14.13
N ASN A 92 -16.28 16.34 13.82
CA ASN A 92 -15.89 16.76 12.48
C ASN A 92 -14.81 15.87 11.83
N ILE A 93 -14.04 15.09 12.62
CA ILE A 93 -13.05 14.12 12.10
C ILE A 93 -13.67 12.97 11.30
N PHE A 94 -14.96 12.68 11.52
CA PHE A 94 -15.66 11.57 10.86
C PHE A 94 -16.43 12.01 9.60
N THR A 95 -16.32 13.25 9.16
CA THR A 95 -17.04 13.76 8.00
C THR A 95 -16.84 12.92 6.75
N PHE A 96 -15.59 12.54 6.42
CA PHE A 96 -15.32 11.68 5.26
C PHE A 96 -15.90 10.27 5.39
N LYS A 97 -15.99 9.76 6.62
CA LYS A 97 -16.49 8.42 6.91
C LYS A 97 -18.01 8.34 6.82
N TYR A 98 -18.71 9.38 7.33
CA TYR A 98 -20.17 9.41 7.41
C TYR A 98 -20.84 10.08 6.22
N GLY A 99 -20.16 10.98 5.53
CA GLY A 99 -20.68 11.72 4.38
C GLY A 99 -21.41 10.88 3.34
N PRO A 100 -20.93 9.65 2.95
CA PRO A 100 -21.67 8.78 2.03
C PRO A 100 -23.08 8.40 2.48
N HIS A 101 -23.39 8.53 3.77
CA HIS A 101 -24.69 8.21 4.41
C HIS A 101 -25.56 9.42 4.68
N LEU A 102 -25.06 10.63 4.41
CA LEU A 102 -25.77 11.88 4.67
C LEU A 102 -26.44 12.43 3.41
N LEU A 103 -27.47 13.25 3.61
CA LEU A 103 -28.22 13.92 2.55
C LEU A 103 -27.45 15.14 2.05
N PRO A 104 -27.28 15.35 0.73
CA PRO A 104 -26.72 16.59 0.19
C PRO A 104 -27.61 17.79 0.51
N LEU A 105 -27.10 18.76 1.27
CA LEU A 105 -27.89 19.84 1.83
C LEU A 105 -28.25 20.94 0.80
N LYS A 106 -27.49 21.11 -0.28
CA LYS A 106 -27.74 22.13 -1.33
C LYS A 106 -29.11 22.02 -1.99
N GLU A 107 -29.69 20.83 -2.00
CA GLU A 107 -31.03 20.60 -2.56
C GLU A 107 -32.16 21.00 -1.58
N TRP A 108 -31.82 21.17 -0.29
CA TRP A 108 -32.80 21.30 0.79
C TRP A 108 -32.74 22.63 1.53
N LEU A 109 -31.64 23.36 1.42
CA LEU A 109 -31.43 24.63 2.09
C LEU A 109 -31.19 25.76 1.05
N PRO A 110 -31.65 27.00 1.32
CA PRO A 110 -31.39 28.10 0.43
C PRO A 110 -29.91 28.51 0.42
N GLU A 111 -29.42 29.00 -0.70
CA GLU A 111 -28.01 29.39 -0.88
C GLU A 111 -27.55 30.43 0.15
N ASP A 112 -28.40 31.37 0.52
CA ASP A 112 -28.07 32.39 1.51
C ASP A 112 -27.80 31.83 2.90
N HIS A 113 -28.39 30.66 3.22
CA HIS A 113 -28.08 29.97 4.47
C HIS A 113 -26.63 29.48 4.53
N PHE A 114 -26.05 29.16 3.39
CA PHE A 114 -24.63 28.75 3.31
C PHE A 114 -23.68 29.94 3.43
N LYS A 115 -24.04 31.09 2.92
CA LYS A 115 -23.22 32.30 2.96
C LYS A 115 -22.97 32.82 4.37
N ILE A 116 -23.80 32.53 5.36
CA ILE A 116 -23.59 32.95 6.75
C ILE A 116 -22.33 32.32 7.38
N TYR A 117 -21.89 31.19 6.85
CA TYR A 117 -20.67 30.48 7.30
C TYR A 117 -19.43 30.82 6.46
N GLU A 118 -19.54 31.68 5.47
CA GLU A 118 -18.42 32.03 4.59
C GLU A 118 -17.27 32.61 5.40
N GLY A 119 -16.04 32.15 5.10
CA GLY A 119 -14.84 32.50 5.83
C GLY A 119 -14.60 31.70 7.12
N ALA A 120 -15.51 30.81 7.53
CA ALA A 120 -15.29 29.92 8.68
C ALA A 120 -14.25 28.83 8.35
N GLN A 121 -13.17 28.77 9.11
CA GLN A 121 -12.12 27.76 8.89
C GLN A 121 -12.64 26.32 9.07
N ILE A 122 -13.60 26.11 9.97
CA ILE A 122 -14.22 24.81 10.21
C ILE A 122 -14.90 24.21 8.96
N LEU A 123 -15.27 25.04 7.98
CA LEU A 123 -15.90 24.53 6.75
C LEU A 123 -15.04 23.54 6.00
N LYS A 124 -13.72 23.65 6.09
CA LYS A 124 -12.81 22.68 5.45
C LYS A 124 -12.98 21.27 6.01
N THR A 125 -13.36 21.14 7.28
CA THR A 125 -13.63 19.84 7.91
C THR A 125 -15.02 19.29 7.63
N CYS A 126 -15.90 20.09 7.02
CA CYS A 126 -17.29 19.73 6.71
C CYS A 126 -17.50 19.32 5.24
N TYR A 127 -16.46 19.36 4.43
CA TYR A 127 -16.53 19.22 2.98
C TYR A 127 -16.67 17.77 2.51
N TYR A 128 -17.84 17.18 2.79
CA TYR A 128 -18.30 15.95 2.14
C TYR A 128 -19.83 15.97 2.07
N ASN A 129 -20.41 16.03 0.88
CA ASN A 129 -21.87 16.12 0.66
C ASN A 129 -22.57 17.24 1.46
N ASP A 130 -21.86 18.35 1.71
CA ASP A 130 -22.41 19.55 2.33
C ASP A 130 -22.97 19.36 3.77
N SER A 131 -22.27 18.61 4.64
CA SER A 131 -22.50 18.67 6.09
C SER A 131 -22.05 20.01 6.66
N TRP A 132 -22.74 20.52 7.72
CA TRP A 132 -22.41 21.83 8.29
C TRP A 132 -22.11 21.75 9.77
N PRO A 133 -21.21 22.64 10.28
CA PRO A 133 -20.88 22.68 11.67
C PRO A 133 -22.05 23.24 12.47
N ILE A 134 -22.40 22.57 13.57
CA ILE A 134 -23.38 23.02 14.54
C ILE A 134 -22.71 23.67 15.76
N LYS A 135 -21.49 23.28 16.03
CA LYS A 135 -20.68 23.76 17.16
C LYS A 135 -19.22 23.74 16.80
N THR A 136 -18.49 24.80 17.21
CA THR A 136 -17.03 24.87 17.12
C THR A 136 -16.44 24.79 18.51
N ASP A 137 -15.44 23.97 18.71
CA ASP A 137 -14.64 23.91 19.92
C ASP A 137 -13.20 24.32 19.61
N VAL A 138 -12.61 25.10 20.50
CA VAL A 138 -11.24 25.58 20.39
C VAL A 138 -10.52 25.37 21.71
N THR A 139 -9.20 25.21 21.65
CA THR A 139 -8.37 25.09 22.84
C THR A 139 -7.79 26.45 23.19
N VAL A 140 -7.71 26.73 24.49
CA VAL A 140 -7.18 27.96 25.06
C VAL A 140 -6.25 27.66 26.23
N LEU A 141 -5.43 28.65 26.63
CA LEU A 141 -4.66 28.58 27.84
C LEU A 141 -5.41 29.34 28.96
N TYR A 142 -5.95 28.62 29.91
CA TYR A 142 -6.47 29.23 31.15
C TYR A 142 -5.34 29.54 32.07
N TYR A 143 -5.45 30.66 32.76
CA TYR A 143 -4.47 31.12 33.74
C TYR A 143 -5.11 31.62 35.03
N ASN A 144 -4.40 31.47 36.15
CA ASN A 144 -4.86 31.88 37.45
C ASN A 144 -4.24 33.22 37.84
N ASP A 145 -5.03 34.29 37.74
CA ASP A 145 -4.63 35.65 38.06
C ASP A 145 -4.14 35.79 39.51
N LYS A 146 -4.65 35.01 40.46
CA LYS A 146 -4.22 35.06 41.85
C LYS A 146 -2.71 34.84 42.00
N TYR A 147 -2.18 33.81 41.31
CA TYR A 147 -0.76 33.50 41.37
C TYR A 147 0.08 34.47 40.53
N LEU A 148 -0.38 34.87 39.34
CA LEU A 148 0.32 35.86 38.53
C LEU A 148 0.47 37.18 39.31
N ASN A 149 -0.59 37.68 39.91
CA ASN A 149 -0.57 38.91 40.70
C ASN A 149 0.30 38.78 41.98
N LYS A 150 0.18 37.62 42.69
CA LYS A 150 0.98 37.32 43.89
C LYS A 150 2.49 37.46 43.62
N TYR A 151 2.95 37.07 42.45
CA TYR A 151 4.36 37.08 42.08
C TYR A 151 4.74 38.17 41.07
N ASN A 152 3.85 39.11 40.80
CA ASN A 152 4.04 40.21 39.85
C ASN A 152 4.54 39.74 38.47
N LYS A 153 3.87 38.69 37.95
CA LYS A 153 4.14 38.12 36.64
C LYS A 153 3.00 38.42 35.65
N THR A 154 3.31 38.45 34.37
CA THR A 154 2.36 38.71 33.31
C THR A 154 1.96 37.40 32.57
N VAL A 155 0.87 37.46 31.85
CA VAL A 155 0.42 36.33 31.01
C VAL A 155 1.46 36.05 29.90
N PRO A 156 1.93 34.80 29.75
CA PRO A 156 3.01 34.47 28.81
C PRO A 156 2.51 34.60 27.35
N LYS A 157 3.40 35.04 26.47
CA LYS A 157 3.16 35.17 25.02
C LYS A 157 3.86 34.10 24.21
N THR A 158 4.98 33.59 24.76
CA THR A 158 5.78 32.51 24.15
C THR A 158 5.90 31.31 25.09
N TRP A 159 6.33 30.16 24.56
CA TRP A 159 6.60 28.97 25.37
C TRP A 159 7.77 29.22 26.36
N ASP A 160 8.74 30.02 25.96
CA ASP A 160 9.86 30.40 26.84
C ASP A 160 9.35 31.27 28.01
N ASP A 161 8.48 32.24 27.76
CA ASP A 161 7.85 33.05 28.82
C ASP A 161 7.04 32.18 29.79
N LEU A 162 6.30 31.19 29.25
CA LEU A 162 5.51 30.25 30.06
C LEU A 162 6.44 29.42 30.95
N LEU A 163 7.52 28.89 30.40
CA LEU A 163 8.49 28.07 31.11
C LEU A 163 9.13 28.88 32.25
N ASP A 164 9.63 30.08 31.98
CA ASP A 164 10.31 30.91 32.95
C ASP A 164 9.39 31.40 34.09
N THR A 165 8.17 31.82 33.72
CA THR A 165 7.14 32.22 34.69
C THR A 165 6.73 31.07 35.58
N SER A 166 6.47 29.91 34.97
CA SER A 166 6.04 28.68 35.66
C SER A 166 7.13 28.16 36.60
N ARG A 167 8.39 28.12 36.13
CA ARG A 167 9.55 27.69 36.92
C ARG A 167 9.73 28.55 38.17
N TYR A 168 9.63 29.86 38.02
CA TYR A 168 9.74 30.77 39.14
C TYR A 168 8.62 30.52 40.16
N ILE A 169 7.37 30.57 39.74
CA ILE A 169 6.22 30.45 40.66
C ILE A 169 6.15 29.05 41.30
N LEU A 170 6.44 27.97 40.55
CA LEU A 170 6.50 26.63 41.10
C LEU A 170 7.52 26.49 42.23
N ASN A 171 8.70 27.09 42.06
CA ASN A 171 9.75 27.08 43.08
C ASN A 171 9.33 27.89 44.33
N GLU A 172 8.65 29.01 44.17
CA GLU A 172 8.17 29.80 45.29
C GLU A 172 6.99 29.12 46.03
N GLU A 173 6.08 28.48 45.33
CA GLU A 173 4.97 27.73 45.93
C GLU A 173 5.47 26.47 46.68
N ARG A 174 6.47 25.76 46.15
CA ARG A 174 7.12 24.64 46.86
C ARG A 174 7.81 25.08 48.17
N LYS A 175 8.44 26.26 48.20
CA LYS A 175 9.00 26.80 49.44
C LYS A 175 7.93 27.08 50.51
N GLN A 176 6.67 27.25 50.10
CA GLN A 176 5.50 27.43 50.96
C GLN A 176 4.77 26.13 51.29
N ASN A 177 5.35 24.96 50.96
CA ASN A 177 4.80 23.62 51.10
C ASN A 177 3.49 23.42 50.33
N ASN A 178 3.32 24.11 49.17
CA ASN A 178 2.19 23.88 48.28
C ASN A 178 2.55 22.80 47.23
N ASP A 179 2.67 21.57 47.70
CA ASP A 179 3.13 20.44 46.86
C ASP A 179 2.12 20.01 45.80
N ASP A 180 0.83 20.27 46.01
CA ASP A 180 -0.27 19.94 45.08
C ASP A 180 -0.46 21.01 43.99
N PHE A 181 0.39 22.04 43.96
CA PHE A 181 0.33 23.11 42.98
C PHE A 181 0.81 22.65 41.60
N ILE A 182 0.02 22.95 40.57
CA ILE A 182 0.34 22.61 39.18
C ILE A 182 0.73 23.87 38.42
N ALA A 183 2.00 23.94 37.99
CA ALA A 183 2.47 25.07 37.21
C ALA A 183 1.97 25.03 35.76
N TYR A 184 1.97 23.85 35.13
CA TYR A 184 1.46 23.67 33.76
C TYR A 184 0.92 22.26 33.52
N ASN A 185 -0.26 22.18 32.90
CA ASN A 185 -0.82 20.94 32.31
C ASN A 185 -1.15 21.17 30.84
N GLY A 186 -0.45 20.47 29.95
CA GLY A 186 -0.63 20.52 28.49
C GLY A 186 -1.61 19.50 27.93
N LEU A 187 -2.13 18.59 28.78
CA LEU A 187 -3.12 17.57 28.45
C LEU A 187 -2.65 16.64 27.31
N PHE A 188 -1.46 16.03 27.48
CA PHE A 188 -0.85 15.09 26.54
C PHE A 188 -1.19 13.62 26.87
N SER A 189 -2.47 13.35 27.06
CA SER A 189 -2.98 12.01 27.39
C SER A 189 -2.96 11.04 26.21
N TYR A 190 -3.13 9.75 26.49
CA TYR A 190 -3.21 8.70 25.44
C TYR A 190 -4.52 8.70 24.64
N THR A 191 -5.46 9.60 24.92
CA THR A 191 -6.72 9.76 24.20
C THR A 191 -6.58 10.68 22.98
N GLU A 192 -7.69 10.89 22.25
CA GLU A 192 -7.72 11.80 21.09
C GLU A 192 -7.34 13.25 21.46
N ILE A 193 -7.59 13.66 22.71
CA ILE A 193 -7.21 14.98 23.21
C ILE A 193 -5.68 15.16 23.17
N GLY A 194 -4.93 14.10 23.48
CA GLY A 194 -3.47 14.12 23.31
C GLY A 194 -3.05 14.35 21.86
N MET A 195 -3.78 13.84 20.88
CA MET A 195 -3.53 14.18 19.47
C MET A 195 -3.74 15.66 19.19
N CYS A 196 -4.84 16.24 19.71
CA CYS A 196 -5.09 17.67 19.59
C CYS A 196 -3.95 18.48 20.21
N SER A 197 -3.53 18.13 21.44
CA SER A 197 -2.45 18.83 22.16
C SER A 197 -1.12 18.76 21.41
N LEU A 198 -0.74 17.60 20.91
CA LEU A 198 0.49 17.42 20.14
C LEU A 198 0.46 18.22 18.84
N TYR A 199 -0.68 18.19 18.14
CA TYR A 199 -0.80 18.79 16.81
C TYR A 199 -0.80 20.32 16.89
N GLU A 200 -1.54 20.91 17.83
CA GLU A 200 -1.52 22.36 18.06
C GLU A 200 -0.20 22.87 18.60
N PHE A 201 0.49 22.09 19.45
CA PHE A 201 1.80 22.47 19.99
C PHE A 201 2.83 22.53 18.85
N ILE A 202 2.92 21.51 17.98
CA ILE A 202 3.80 21.53 16.81
C ILE A 202 3.44 22.71 15.90
N TYR A 203 2.14 22.97 15.67
CA TYR A 203 1.69 24.09 14.85
C TYR A 203 2.08 25.45 15.42
N SER A 204 2.19 25.59 16.73
CA SER A 204 2.61 26.81 17.40
C SER A 204 4.10 27.15 17.21
N PHE A 205 4.89 26.23 16.63
CA PHE A 205 6.31 26.42 16.31
C PHE A 205 6.56 26.94 14.89
N ARG A 206 5.52 27.31 14.15
CA ARG A 206 5.66 27.94 12.82
C ARG A 206 6.48 29.22 12.89
N ASN A 207 7.17 29.56 11.80
CA ASN A 207 7.97 30.77 11.69
C ASN A 207 7.13 32.07 11.73
N ASN A 208 5.89 32.01 11.20
CA ASN A 208 4.95 33.14 11.23
C ASN A 208 3.48 32.64 11.15
N ILE A 209 2.52 33.55 11.27
CA ILE A 209 1.09 33.25 11.31
C ILE A 209 0.60 32.57 10.01
N ASP A 210 1.13 32.98 8.86
CA ASP A 210 0.70 32.49 7.54
C ASP A 210 1.41 31.21 7.11
N SER A 211 2.43 30.76 7.85
CA SER A 211 3.14 29.53 7.56
C SER A 211 2.23 28.31 7.74
N PRO A 212 2.33 27.31 6.85
CA PRO A 212 1.59 26.06 7.00
C PRO A 212 2.06 25.26 8.22
N PHE A 213 1.43 24.12 8.46
CA PHE A 213 1.91 23.15 9.46
C PHE A 213 3.36 22.76 9.13
N PRO A 214 4.29 22.79 10.10
CA PRO A 214 5.70 22.45 9.90
C PRO A 214 5.85 21.04 9.30
N ASP A 215 6.84 20.86 8.42
CA ASP A 215 7.16 19.50 7.95
C ASP A 215 7.50 18.60 9.16
N ILE A 216 7.07 17.36 9.11
CA ILE A 216 7.22 16.42 10.23
C ILE A 216 8.69 16.23 10.64
N ARG A 217 9.64 16.39 9.71
CA ARG A 217 11.08 16.26 9.98
C ARG A 217 11.83 17.59 10.01
N SER A 218 11.11 18.71 9.98
CA SER A 218 11.75 20.03 10.04
C SER A 218 12.36 20.32 11.41
N GLN A 219 13.23 21.31 11.45
CA GLN A 219 13.86 21.77 12.68
C GLN A 219 12.82 22.33 13.67
N GLU A 220 11.81 23.02 13.17
CA GLU A 220 10.70 23.56 13.97
C GLU A 220 9.95 22.44 14.71
N THR A 221 9.68 21.31 14.04
CA THR A 221 9.03 20.15 14.66
C THR A 221 9.94 19.50 15.71
N ILE A 222 11.24 19.35 15.43
CA ILE A 222 12.21 18.82 16.41
C ILE A 222 12.28 19.72 17.64
N GLU A 223 12.33 21.05 17.46
CA GLU A 223 12.37 22.02 18.57
C GLU A 223 11.06 21.99 19.38
N SER A 224 9.91 21.83 18.73
CA SER A 224 8.63 21.70 19.43
C SER A 224 8.62 20.49 20.36
N LEU A 225 9.09 19.33 19.90
CA LEU A 225 9.20 18.12 20.73
C LEU A 225 10.18 18.32 21.90
N LYS A 226 11.32 18.97 21.66
CA LYS A 226 12.29 19.29 22.71
C LYS A 226 11.67 20.21 23.77
N MET A 227 10.95 21.26 23.36
CA MET A 227 10.26 22.15 24.30
C MET A 227 9.18 21.41 25.10
N MET A 228 8.35 20.54 24.47
CA MET A 228 7.40 19.72 25.23
C MET A 228 8.09 18.92 26.34
N LYS A 229 9.23 18.28 26.03
CA LYS A 229 9.98 17.49 27.00
C LYS A 229 10.56 18.38 28.13
N THR A 230 11.04 19.56 27.79
CA THR A 230 11.53 20.56 28.77
C THR A 230 10.40 21.02 29.69
N LEU A 231 9.23 21.40 29.14
CA LEU A 231 8.06 21.79 29.94
C LEU A 231 7.64 20.67 30.92
N LYS A 232 7.62 19.44 30.41
CA LYS A 232 7.30 18.28 31.25
C LYS A 232 8.27 18.09 32.40
N GLN A 233 9.58 18.19 32.12
CA GLN A 233 10.64 17.91 33.10
C GLN A 233 10.81 19.01 34.14
N GLU A 234 10.64 20.27 33.74
CA GLU A 234 10.98 21.41 34.61
C GLU A 234 9.79 21.98 35.37
N ILE A 235 8.60 21.96 34.78
CA ILE A 235 7.41 22.61 35.36
C ILE A 235 6.16 21.71 35.46
N SER A 236 6.30 20.41 35.14
CA SER A 236 5.22 19.46 35.21
C SER A 236 5.75 18.05 35.58
N SER A 237 5.13 16.98 35.15
CA SER A 237 5.59 15.59 35.31
C SER A 237 4.97 14.68 34.27
N ASP A 238 5.48 13.43 34.15
CA ASP A 238 4.89 12.39 33.32
C ASP A 238 3.45 12.11 33.77
N GLU A 239 3.20 12.07 35.07
CA GLU A 239 1.88 11.81 35.63
C GLU A 239 0.88 12.91 35.26
N ILE A 240 1.24 14.19 35.44
CA ILE A 240 0.34 15.34 35.14
C ILE A 240 0.01 15.39 33.64
N PHE A 241 1.00 15.21 32.76
CA PHE A 241 0.80 15.29 31.33
C PHE A 241 -0.10 14.18 30.78
N GLN A 242 -0.11 13.02 31.43
CA GLN A 242 -0.93 11.87 31.02
C GLN A 242 -2.34 11.86 31.62
N LYS A 243 -2.67 12.76 32.55
CA LYS A 243 -3.99 12.87 33.14
C LYS A 243 -5.06 13.19 32.08
N LEU A 244 -6.27 12.75 32.35
CA LEU A 244 -7.44 13.01 31.53
C LEU A 244 -8.12 14.34 31.89
N GLU A 245 -9.18 14.68 31.21
CA GLU A 245 -9.94 15.92 31.33
C GLU A 245 -10.48 16.13 32.74
N GLU A 246 -10.94 15.06 33.39
CA GLU A 246 -11.49 15.11 34.74
C GLU A 246 -10.52 15.71 35.76
N PHE A 247 -9.25 15.36 35.64
CA PHE A 247 -8.21 15.92 36.50
C PHE A 247 -8.04 17.44 36.27
N THR A 248 -8.13 17.89 35.01
CA THR A 248 -8.04 19.31 34.68
C THR A 248 -9.23 20.08 35.26
N GLU A 249 -10.46 19.51 35.18
CA GLU A 249 -11.67 20.07 35.77
C GLU A 249 -11.57 20.14 37.30
N GLU A 250 -11.04 19.11 37.97
CA GLU A 250 -10.79 19.09 39.40
C GLU A 250 -9.84 20.21 39.85
N LYS A 251 -8.79 20.50 39.02
CA LYS A 251 -7.85 21.58 39.31
C LYS A 251 -8.45 22.97 39.07
N PHE A 252 -9.41 23.14 38.16
CA PHE A 252 -10.22 24.34 38.06
C PHE A 252 -11.09 24.54 39.31
N ASP A 253 -11.72 23.49 39.81
CA ASP A 253 -12.56 23.56 41.03
C ASP A 253 -11.72 23.89 42.28
N SER A 254 -10.52 23.33 42.43
CA SER A 254 -9.63 23.60 43.59
C SER A 254 -8.89 24.92 43.48
N GLY A 255 -8.70 25.45 42.30
CA GLY A 255 -7.93 26.67 42.03
C GLY A 255 -6.41 26.56 42.28
N ASN A 256 -5.90 25.34 42.44
CA ASN A 256 -4.47 25.12 42.74
C ASN A 256 -3.63 24.86 41.48
N PHE A 257 -3.68 25.77 40.53
CA PHE A 257 -2.93 25.74 39.28
C PHE A 257 -2.50 27.12 38.82
N LEU A 258 -1.48 27.18 37.93
CA LEU A 258 -1.08 28.42 37.27
C LEU A 258 -1.59 28.49 35.83
N PHE A 259 -1.22 27.51 34.98
CA PHE A 259 -1.62 27.45 33.60
C PHE A 259 -2.18 26.07 33.27
N GLN A 260 -3.36 26.04 32.61
CA GLN A 260 -3.96 24.81 32.12
C GLN A 260 -4.42 24.99 30.66
N LYS A 261 -3.93 24.16 29.78
CA LYS A 261 -4.47 24.04 28.43
C LYS A 261 -5.74 23.21 28.49
N PHE A 262 -6.84 23.76 28.00
CA PHE A 262 -8.12 23.04 27.93
C PHE A 262 -8.99 23.55 26.78
N TRP A 263 -10.09 22.84 26.49
CA TRP A 263 -11.13 23.35 25.63
C TRP A 263 -11.77 24.59 26.25
N TYR A 264 -12.17 25.53 25.38
CA TYR A 264 -12.99 26.65 25.86
C TYR A 264 -14.34 26.12 26.37
N CYS A 265 -14.61 26.32 27.64
CA CYS A 265 -15.85 25.92 28.30
C CYS A 265 -16.49 27.11 29.00
N PRO A 266 -17.78 27.45 28.71
CA PRO A 266 -18.41 28.64 29.26
C PRO A 266 -18.62 28.61 30.78
N TRP A 267 -18.50 27.46 31.44
CA TRP A 267 -18.62 27.28 32.89
C TRP A 267 -17.29 27.39 33.63
N ILE A 268 -16.16 27.54 32.93
CA ILE A 268 -14.88 27.78 33.56
C ILE A 268 -14.70 29.28 33.78
N HIS A 269 -14.64 29.69 35.02
CA HIS A 269 -14.61 31.11 35.43
C HIS A 269 -13.20 31.69 35.60
N TYR A 270 -12.21 31.11 34.94
CA TYR A 270 -10.84 31.65 34.86
C TYR A 270 -10.64 32.44 33.58
N ASN A 271 -9.76 33.42 33.65
CA ASN A 271 -9.33 34.13 32.45
C ASN A 271 -8.54 33.21 31.53
N PHE A 272 -8.67 33.46 30.22
CA PHE A 272 -7.95 32.69 29.21
C PHE A 272 -7.27 33.56 28.16
N THR A 273 -6.24 33.01 27.54
CA THR A 273 -5.54 33.59 26.39
C THR A 273 -5.38 32.53 25.29
N ILE A 274 -4.87 32.95 24.11
CA ILE A 274 -4.42 32.03 23.10
C ILE A 274 -3.23 31.21 23.64
N LEU A 275 -3.06 29.98 23.10
CA LEU A 275 -1.87 29.19 23.43
C LEU A 275 -0.60 29.93 23.01
N PRO A 276 0.49 29.88 23.79
CA PRO A 276 1.76 30.44 23.40
C PRO A 276 2.32 29.83 22.13
N GLY A 277 3.22 30.50 21.46
CA GLY A 277 3.97 29.99 20.35
C GLY A 277 5.49 30.08 20.57
N LYS A 278 6.24 29.60 19.60
CA LYS A 278 7.69 29.81 19.54
C LYS A 278 8.01 31.32 19.46
N HIS A 279 7.20 32.06 18.70
CA HIS A 279 7.31 33.49 18.49
C HIS A 279 6.06 34.23 18.99
N GLU A 280 6.21 35.47 19.45
CA GLU A 280 5.07 36.27 19.85
C GLU A 280 4.03 36.40 18.70
N ASN A 281 2.76 36.32 19.02
CA ASN A 281 1.60 36.28 18.09
C ASN A 281 1.49 35.05 17.20
N VAL A 282 2.38 34.08 17.25
CA VAL A 282 2.18 32.77 16.66
C VAL A 282 1.55 31.86 17.71
N SER A 283 0.51 31.10 17.32
CA SER A 283 -0.26 30.24 18.23
C SER A 283 -0.76 29.01 17.49
N GLY A 284 -1.32 28.05 18.19
CA GLY A 284 -2.01 26.92 17.63
C GLY A 284 -3.20 26.53 18.49
N SER A 285 -4.32 26.20 17.89
CA SER A 285 -5.48 25.67 18.60
C SER A 285 -6.12 24.58 17.73
N ALA A 286 -6.23 23.37 18.27
CA ALA A 286 -6.91 22.29 17.56
C ALA A 286 -8.37 22.65 17.34
N LEU A 287 -8.82 22.49 16.08
CA LEU A 287 -10.21 22.69 15.70
C LEU A 287 -11.02 21.45 16.08
N GLY A 288 -11.82 21.61 17.13
CA GLY A 288 -12.85 20.66 17.54
C GLY A 288 -14.23 21.06 17.04
N GLY A 289 -15.23 20.38 17.58
CA GLY A 289 -16.64 20.66 17.34
C GLY A 289 -17.39 19.58 16.60
N TYR A 290 -18.69 19.75 16.57
CA TYR A 290 -19.62 18.78 16.01
C TYR A 290 -20.23 19.30 14.72
N ASN A 291 -20.37 18.40 13.77
CA ASN A 291 -21.15 18.58 12.56
C ASN A 291 -22.55 18.01 12.76
N LEU A 292 -23.52 18.58 12.06
CA LEU A 292 -24.88 18.08 11.97
C LEU A 292 -25.12 17.53 10.56
N GLY A 293 -25.64 16.31 10.47
CA GLY A 293 -25.99 15.66 9.20
C GLY A 293 -27.41 15.18 9.18
N ILE A 294 -28.06 15.24 8.01
CA ILE A 294 -29.38 14.66 7.77
C ILE A 294 -29.19 13.24 7.22
N ASN A 295 -29.91 12.29 7.79
CA ASN A 295 -29.90 10.90 7.32
C ASN A 295 -30.53 10.79 5.92
N LYS A 296 -29.78 10.23 4.96
CA LYS A 296 -30.29 10.11 3.58
C LYS A 296 -31.30 8.97 3.41
N TYR A 297 -31.36 8.02 4.34
CA TYR A 297 -32.19 6.82 4.24
C TYR A 297 -33.62 7.01 4.78
N ILE A 298 -33.96 8.19 5.33
CA ILE A 298 -35.31 8.51 5.77
C ILE A 298 -36.24 8.72 4.59
N LYS A 299 -37.56 8.58 4.83
CA LYS A 299 -38.61 8.77 3.83
C LYS A 299 -38.62 10.23 3.30
N ASP A 300 -38.83 10.42 2.03
CA ASP A 300 -38.86 11.77 1.38
C ASP A 300 -39.86 12.71 2.03
N SER A 301 -41.00 12.19 2.47
CA SER A 301 -42.00 12.95 3.21
C SER A 301 -41.48 13.60 4.50
N ARG A 302 -40.43 13.04 5.13
CA ARG A 302 -39.82 13.56 6.35
C ARG A 302 -38.70 14.56 6.06
N LYS A 303 -38.02 14.46 4.91
CA LYS A 303 -36.83 15.29 4.58
C LYS A 303 -37.09 16.76 4.69
N LYS A 304 -38.27 17.22 4.24
CA LYS A 304 -38.69 18.67 4.33
C LYS A 304 -38.76 19.12 5.79
N ALA A 305 -39.43 18.33 6.67
CA ALA A 305 -39.52 18.66 8.10
C ALA A 305 -38.16 18.67 8.78
N VAL A 306 -37.30 17.72 8.44
CA VAL A 306 -35.90 17.62 8.98
C VAL A 306 -35.09 18.82 8.52
N ALA A 307 -35.22 19.26 7.25
CA ALA A 307 -34.53 20.44 6.72
C ALA A 307 -34.96 21.75 7.43
N ILE A 308 -36.20 21.87 7.87
CA ILE A 308 -36.70 23.01 8.68
C ILE A 308 -35.97 23.00 10.05
N VAL A 309 -35.92 21.85 10.73
CA VAL A 309 -35.19 21.71 12.00
C VAL A 309 -33.72 22.07 11.81
N TYR A 310 -33.10 21.51 10.79
CA TYR A 310 -31.70 21.74 10.48
C TYR A 310 -31.41 23.23 10.26
N LYS A 311 -32.22 23.89 9.39
CA LYS A 311 -32.10 25.31 9.10
C LYS A 311 -32.23 26.20 10.35
N PHE A 312 -33.14 25.84 11.27
CA PHE A 312 -33.29 26.58 12.52
C PHE A 312 -32.07 26.41 13.42
N LEU A 313 -31.62 25.20 13.64
CA LEU A 313 -30.50 24.92 14.53
C LEU A 313 -29.17 25.57 14.07
N THR A 314 -29.02 25.72 12.75
CA THR A 314 -27.84 26.33 12.13
C THR A 314 -28.04 27.78 11.71
N SER A 315 -29.18 28.42 12.09
CA SER A 315 -29.47 29.83 11.78
C SER A 315 -28.63 30.79 12.62
N ILE A 316 -28.47 32.02 12.09
CA ILE A 316 -27.76 33.11 12.78
C ILE A 316 -28.40 33.43 14.13
N GLU A 317 -29.75 33.45 14.17
CA GLU A 317 -30.51 33.77 15.37
C GLU A 317 -30.27 32.75 16.47
N MET A 318 -30.37 31.47 16.14
CA MET A 318 -30.13 30.40 17.12
C MET A 318 -28.68 30.37 17.59
N GLN A 319 -27.73 30.48 16.67
CA GLN A 319 -26.32 30.49 16.97
C GLN A 319 -25.89 31.72 17.78
N LYS A 320 -26.41 32.90 17.49
CA LYS A 320 -26.22 34.12 18.29
C LYS A 320 -26.78 33.97 19.69
N LYS A 321 -27.99 33.38 19.81
CA LYS A 321 -28.61 33.13 21.11
C LYS A 321 -27.78 32.17 21.98
N LEU A 322 -27.25 31.08 21.40
CA LEU A 322 -26.42 30.15 22.14
C LEU A 322 -25.14 30.79 22.69
N LEU A 323 -24.49 31.64 21.89
CA LEU A 323 -23.29 32.34 22.36
C LEU A 323 -23.65 33.39 23.42
N LYS A 324 -24.71 34.17 23.20
CA LYS A 324 -25.12 35.28 24.09
C LYS A 324 -25.58 34.74 25.46
N ASP A 325 -26.51 33.77 25.45
CA ASP A 325 -27.24 33.37 26.64
C ASP A 325 -26.51 32.25 27.42
N TYR A 326 -25.68 31.46 26.72
CA TYR A 326 -25.06 30.25 27.28
C TYR A 326 -23.54 30.17 27.07
N GLY A 327 -22.93 31.09 26.31
CA GLY A 327 -21.49 31.14 26.07
C GLY A 327 -20.95 30.08 25.10
N PHE A 328 -21.81 29.28 24.45
CA PHE A 328 -21.37 28.28 23.50
C PHE A 328 -20.87 28.89 22.19
N LEU A 329 -19.69 28.44 21.74
CA LEU A 329 -19.07 28.97 20.53
C LEU A 329 -19.84 28.57 19.28
N THR A 330 -19.85 29.49 18.31
CA THR A 330 -20.46 29.29 16.99
C THR A 330 -19.43 29.25 15.88
N ALA A 331 -19.75 28.56 14.80
CA ALA A 331 -18.95 28.55 13.59
C ALA A 331 -19.20 29.77 12.66
N ILE A 332 -20.14 30.65 12.99
CA ILE A 332 -20.52 31.82 12.15
C ILE A 332 -19.61 33.01 12.47
N PRO A 333 -18.67 33.41 11.57
CA PRO A 333 -17.66 34.43 11.87
C PRO A 333 -18.24 35.81 12.16
N SER A 334 -19.35 36.16 11.51
CA SER A 334 -19.98 37.47 11.65
C SER A 334 -20.49 37.77 13.06
N ILE A 335 -20.85 36.73 13.83
CA ILE A 335 -21.34 36.89 15.21
C ILE A 335 -20.27 37.48 16.13
N TYR A 336 -18.99 37.15 15.90
CA TYR A 336 -17.88 37.71 16.67
C TYR A 336 -17.57 39.20 16.31
N ASN A 337 -18.30 39.81 15.38
CA ASN A 337 -18.25 41.24 15.07
C ASN A 337 -19.42 42.01 15.70
N ASP A 338 -20.38 41.31 16.28
CA ASP A 338 -21.56 41.91 16.89
C ASP A 338 -21.22 42.63 18.19
N LYS A 339 -21.60 43.92 18.28
CA LYS A 339 -21.29 44.77 19.44
C LYS A 339 -21.95 44.29 20.73
N GLU A 340 -23.19 43.75 20.64
CA GLU A 340 -23.94 43.23 21.77
C GLU A 340 -23.26 41.98 22.35
N ILE A 341 -22.81 41.08 21.50
CA ILE A 341 -22.08 39.88 21.89
C ILE A 341 -20.72 40.27 22.54
N CYS A 342 -19.98 41.13 21.88
CA CYS A 342 -18.61 41.48 22.31
C CYS A 342 -18.56 42.41 23.52
N SER A 343 -19.70 42.90 24.02
CA SER A 343 -19.77 43.61 25.30
C SER A 343 -19.61 42.66 26.52
N ASN A 344 -20.09 41.42 26.35
CA ASN A 344 -20.10 40.39 27.42
C ASN A 344 -19.20 39.19 27.15
N PHE A 345 -18.63 39.12 25.95
CA PHE A 345 -17.82 38.01 25.49
C PHE A 345 -16.48 38.50 24.93
N ASN A 346 -15.38 37.78 25.23
CA ASN A 346 -14.03 38.19 24.78
C ASN A 346 -13.81 37.87 23.28
N CYS A 347 -14.56 38.55 22.41
CA CYS A 347 -14.40 38.40 20.97
C CYS A 347 -12.97 38.70 20.46
N LYS A 348 -12.24 39.60 21.16
CA LYS A 348 -10.88 39.93 20.75
C LYS A 348 -9.93 38.75 20.91
N ALA A 349 -10.04 37.98 21.97
CA ALA A 349 -9.25 36.75 22.17
C ALA A 349 -9.64 35.69 21.11
N MET A 350 -10.93 35.50 20.90
CA MET A 350 -11.42 34.52 19.92
C MET A 350 -10.93 34.77 18.50
N LYS A 351 -10.89 36.04 18.06
CA LYS A 351 -10.37 36.42 16.74
C LYS A 351 -8.86 36.20 16.57
N LYS A 352 -8.10 36.09 17.66
CA LYS A 352 -6.68 35.84 17.62
C LYS A 352 -6.32 34.35 17.60
N ILE A 353 -7.28 33.46 17.85
CA ILE A 353 -7.06 32.03 17.84
C ILE A 353 -6.69 31.59 16.42
N GLN A 354 -5.59 30.85 16.31
CA GLN A 354 -5.07 30.29 15.07
C GLN A 354 -5.41 28.80 15.03
N LEU A 355 -6.47 28.48 14.30
CA LEU A 355 -7.01 27.14 14.25
C LEU A 355 -6.15 26.22 13.36
N ILE A 356 -5.99 24.97 13.77
CA ILE A 356 -5.44 23.87 12.96
C ILE A 356 -6.43 22.72 12.89
N GLU A 357 -6.68 22.26 11.69
CA GLU A 357 -7.54 21.09 11.45
C GLU A 357 -6.77 19.82 11.79
N ARG A 358 -7.49 18.87 12.41
CA ARG A 358 -6.92 17.53 12.59
C ARG A 358 -6.72 16.86 11.22
N PRO A 359 -5.63 16.08 10.99
CA PRO A 359 -5.21 15.61 9.66
C PRO A 359 -6.06 14.45 9.12
N THR A 360 -7.36 14.60 9.07
CA THR A 360 -8.32 13.59 8.62
C THR A 360 -8.24 13.28 7.13
N ALA A 361 -7.74 14.23 6.33
CA ALA A 361 -7.54 14.06 4.89
C ALA A 361 -6.30 13.21 4.53
N ILE A 362 -5.34 13.06 5.46
CA ILE A 362 -4.07 12.35 5.21
C ILE A 362 -4.28 10.83 5.07
N THR A 363 -5.32 10.28 5.71
CA THR A 363 -5.54 8.83 5.71
C THR A 363 -7.02 8.48 5.79
N LYS A 364 -7.42 7.41 5.10
CA LYS A 364 -8.79 6.86 5.19
C LYS A 364 -9.15 6.32 6.59
N ASN A 365 -8.15 6.01 7.40
CA ASN A 365 -8.33 5.55 8.78
C ASN A 365 -7.63 6.49 9.76
N TYR A 366 -8.30 7.60 10.04
CA TYR A 366 -7.80 8.63 10.95
C TYR A 366 -7.52 8.10 12.36
N SER A 367 -8.40 7.26 12.93
CA SER A 367 -8.24 6.75 14.29
C SER A 367 -6.93 5.98 14.47
N SER A 368 -6.59 5.10 13.52
CA SER A 368 -5.32 4.38 13.53
C SER A 368 -4.11 5.29 13.31
N TYR A 369 -4.26 6.34 12.51
CA TYR A 369 -3.21 7.33 12.32
C TYR A 369 -2.96 8.13 13.61
N SER A 370 -4.02 8.65 14.23
CA SER A 370 -3.97 9.42 15.48
C SER A 370 -3.31 8.62 16.61
N GLU A 371 -3.70 7.35 16.78
CA GLU A 371 -3.10 6.45 17.76
C GLU A 371 -1.59 6.26 17.53
N LYS A 372 -1.18 5.94 16.30
CA LYS A 372 0.24 5.74 15.98
C LYS A 372 1.07 7.01 16.12
N PHE A 373 0.51 8.15 15.70
CA PHE A 373 1.14 9.45 15.84
C PHE A 373 1.46 9.76 17.30
N ARG A 374 0.46 9.61 18.19
CA ARG A 374 0.64 9.79 19.65
C ARG A 374 1.67 8.83 20.20
N ASN A 375 1.51 7.52 19.93
CA ASN A 375 2.41 6.50 20.47
C ASN A 375 3.87 6.75 20.09
N TYR A 376 4.16 7.14 18.86
CA TYR A 376 5.53 7.44 18.45
C TYR A 376 6.08 8.70 19.14
N ILE A 377 5.31 9.80 19.26
CA ILE A 377 5.77 10.96 19.99
C ILE A 377 5.97 10.62 21.47
N TYR A 378 5.13 9.78 22.05
CA TYR A 378 5.24 9.37 23.45
C TYR A 378 6.42 8.43 23.73
N GLU A 379 6.92 7.68 22.73
CA GLU A 379 8.21 6.99 22.84
C GLU A 379 9.38 7.98 23.11
N TYR A 380 9.27 9.23 22.63
CA TYR A 380 10.22 10.30 22.93
C TYR A 380 9.86 11.04 24.23
N LEU A 381 8.59 11.40 24.39
CA LEU A 381 8.16 12.27 25.50
C LEU A 381 8.22 11.55 26.85
N TYR A 382 7.83 10.28 26.90
CA TYR A 382 7.78 9.44 28.11
C TYR A 382 8.82 8.32 28.11
N GLY A 383 9.47 8.05 26.99
CA GLY A 383 10.50 7.04 26.82
C GLY A 383 11.88 7.61 26.51
N ASN A 384 12.74 6.73 25.95
CA ASN A 384 14.15 7.02 25.70
C ASN A 384 14.49 7.20 24.21
N GLU A 385 13.49 7.21 23.31
CA GLU A 385 13.72 7.45 21.89
C GLU A 385 14.18 8.89 21.61
N THR A 386 14.80 9.11 20.43
CA THR A 386 15.16 10.46 19.98
C THR A 386 14.03 11.12 19.20
N ALA A 387 13.98 12.46 19.20
CA ALA A 387 12.98 13.20 18.43
C ALA A 387 13.04 12.85 16.94
N GLU A 388 14.24 12.77 16.38
CA GLU A 388 14.49 12.46 14.98
C GLU A 388 13.97 11.07 14.59
N ASN A 389 14.17 10.06 15.45
CA ASN A 389 13.70 8.69 15.20
C ASN A 389 12.17 8.58 15.21
N VAL A 390 11.51 9.20 16.21
CA VAL A 390 10.03 9.15 16.26
C VAL A 390 9.40 9.90 15.10
N LEU A 391 9.97 11.04 14.69
CA LEU A 391 9.49 11.79 13.53
C LEU A 391 9.70 11.02 12.21
N LYS A 392 10.80 10.26 12.11
CA LYS A 392 11.02 9.33 10.99
C LYS A 392 9.95 8.23 10.96
N LYS A 393 9.58 7.65 12.13
CA LYS A 393 8.49 6.68 12.23
C LYS A 393 7.15 7.29 11.77
N ILE A 394 6.85 8.53 12.17
CA ILE A 394 5.63 9.25 11.77
C ILE A 394 5.60 9.52 10.27
N LYS A 395 6.71 10.01 9.68
CA LYS A 395 6.81 10.23 8.23
C LYS A 395 6.46 8.94 7.45
N ASN A 396 6.97 7.80 7.91
CA ASN A 396 6.69 6.50 7.29
C ASN A 396 5.20 6.08 7.31
N ILE A 397 4.39 6.57 8.27
CA ILE A 397 2.94 6.26 8.28
C ILE A 397 2.17 7.04 7.20
N VAL A 398 2.65 8.23 6.89
CA VAL A 398 1.98 9.19 5.98
C VAL A 398 2.47 9.00 4.56
N GLU A 399 3.77 8.84 4.38
CA GLU A 399 4.42 8.79 3.07
C GLU A 399 4.13 7.46 2.37
N VAL A 400 3.71 7.58 1.12
CA VAL A 400 3.61 6.41 0.23
C VAL A 400 4.93 6.26 -0.50
N HIS A 401 5.64 5.20 -0.17
CA HIS A 401 6.96 4.92 -0.77
C HIS A 401 6.81 4.41 -2.21
N ASN A 402 7.61 4.96 -3.09
CA ASN A 402 7.78 4.50 -4.46
C ASN A 402 9.28 4.31 -4.73
N ILE A 403 9.62 3.42 -5.66
CA ILE A 403 11.00 3.30 -6.13
C ILE A 403 11.27 4.48 -7.07
N SER A 404 11.87 5.55 -6.55
CA SER A 404 12.10 6.79 -7.29
C SER A 404 13.51 6.86 -7.87
N ILE A 405 13.67 7.63 -8.96
CA ILE A 405 14.96 8.00 -9.54
C ILE A 405 15.43 9.34 -8.97
N LYS A 406 14.50 10.09 -8.30
CA LYS A 406 14.76 11.42 -7.75
C LYS A 406 14.37 11.43 -6.27
N GLY A 407 15.10 12.18 -5.42
CA GLY A 407 14.81 12.32 -4.00
C GLY A 407 15.88 11.71 -3.08
N GLU A 408 15.64 11.73 -1.77
CA GLU A 408 16.61 11.30 -0.75
C GLU A 408 16.93 9.79 -0.76
N ASN A 409 16.06 8.92 -1.29
CA ASN A 409 16.22 7.45 -1.34
C ASN A 409 16.12 6.94 -2.80
N ASN A 410 16.94 7.49 -3.70
CA ASN A 410 16.89 7.17 -5.13
C ASN A 410 17.88 6.08 -5.57
N GLU A 411 18.75 5.60 -4.69
CA GLU A 411 19.84 4.65 -5.00
C GLU A 411 19.31 3.38 -5.68
N MET A 412 18.26 2.79 -5.12
CA MET A 412 17.67 1.56 -5.66
C MET A 412 17.05 1.78 -7.05
N GLY A 413 16.31 2.87 -7.22
CA GLY A 413 15.69 3.20 -8.51
C GLY A 413 16.73 3.48 -9.60
N LEU A 414 17.80 4.17 -9.24
CA LEU A 414 18.92 4.45 -10.12
C LEU A 414 19.69 3.18 -10.52
N LEU A 415 19.92 2.28 -9.56
CA LEU A 415 20.54 0.97 -9.80
C LEU A 415 19.71 0.15 -10.80
N ILE A 416 18.42 0.01 -10.59
CA ILE A 416 17.51 -0.71 -11.49
C ILE A 416 17.55 -0.10 -12.89
N LEU A 417 17.50 1.23 -12.99
CA LEU A 417 17.55 1.95 -14.27
C LEU A 417 18.86 1.68 -15.03
N ILE A 418 20.00 1.90 -14.37
CA ILE A 418 21.33 1.78 -15.01
C ILE A 418 21.57 0.34 -15.44
N VAL A 419 21.34 -0.64 -14.56
CA VAL A 419 21.58 -2.06 -14.85
C VAL A 419 20.67 -2.55 -15.98
N SER A 420 19.37 -2.23 -15.93
CA SER A 420 18.43 -2.64 -16.96
C SER A 420 18.78 -2.03 -18.32
N LEU A 421 19.04 -0.72 -18.39
CA LEU A 421 19.41 -0.07 -19.63
C LEU A 421 20.73 -0.60 -20.21
N PHE A 422 21.73 -0.82 -19.35
CA PHE A 422 23.00 -1.40 -19.77
C PHE A 422 22.81 -2.74 -20.48
N PHE A 423 22.07 -3.67 -19.87
CA PHE A 423 21.84 -4.98 -20.48
C PHE A 423 20.91 -4.94 -21.69
N ILE A 424 19.89 -4.10 -21.71
CA ILE A 424 19.03 -3.91 -22.89
C ILE A 424 19.87 -3.41 -24.07
N ILE A 425 20.70 -2.39 -23.87
CA ILE A 425 21.57 -1.84 -24.93
C ILE A 425 22.57 -2.91 -25.38
N LEU A 426 23.19 -3.65 -24.47
CA LEU A 426 24.11 -4.73 -24.80
C LEU A 426 23.43 -5.83 -25.63
N MET A 427 22.24 -6.27 -25.28
CA MET A 427 21.45 -7.25 -26.00
C MET A 427 21.12 -6.75 -27.42
N LEU A 428 20.65 -5.51 -27.54
CA LEU A 428 20.31 -4.92 -28.86
C LEU A 428 21.54 -4.75 -29.73
N LEU A 429 22.67 -4.27 -29.21
CA LEU A 429 23.92 -4.14 -29.97
C LEU A 429 24.44 -5.51 -30.42
N SER A 430 24.25 -6.56 -29.64
CA SER A 430 24.67 -7.91 -30.00
C SER A 430 23.95 -8.46 -31.24
N LEU A 431 22.75 -7.96 -31.59
CA LEU A 431 22.02 -8.37 -32.79
C LEU A 431 22.80 -8.14 -34.09
N VAL A 432 23.73 -7.18 -34.12
CA VAL A 432 24.59 -6.93 -35.28
C VAL A 432 25.36 -8.19 -35.71
N ILE A 433 25.72 -9.05 -34.73
CA ILE A 433 26.47 -10.30 -34.96
C ILE A 433 25.69 -11.26 -35.87
N LEU A 434 24.34 -11.27 -35.78
CA LEU A 434 23.49 -12.15 -36.61
C LEU A 434 23.56 -11.84 -38.11
N PHE A 435 23.88 -10.61 -38.47
CA PHE A 435 23.98 -10.17 -39.86
C PHE A 435 25.37 -10.39 -40.49
N MET A 436 26.36 -10.73 -39.66
CA MET A 436 27.71 -11.01 -40.14
C MET A 436 27.78 -12.44 -40.67
N GLY A 437 27.98 -12.61 -41.98
CA GLY A 437 27.97 -13.90 -42.68
C GLY A 437 28.84 -14.99 -42.06
N ARG A 438 29.98 -14.59 -41.47
CA ARG A 438 30.93 -15.47 -40.79
C ARG A 438 30.32 -16.22 -39.61
N PHE A 439 29.30 -15.66 -38.93
CA PHE A 439 28.74 -16.20 -37.72
C PHE A 439 27.44 -16.99 -37.93
N LYS A 440 26.84 -16.92 -39.13
CA LYS A 440 25.60 -17.64 -39.48
C LYS A 440 25.59 -19.13 -39.12
N PRO A 441 26.66 -19.93 -39.34
CA PRO A 441 26.66 -21.36 -39.01
C PRO A 441 26.39 -21.67 -37.55
N TYR A 442 26.83 -20.80 -36.63
CA TYR A 442 26.69 -20.99 -35.17
C TYR A 442 25.26 -20.68 -34.70
N PHE A 443 24.53 -19.85 -35.44
CA PHE A 443 23.15 -19.46 -35.14
C PHE A 443 22.10 -20.25 -35.95
N SER A 444 22.45 -21.43 -36.47
CA SER A 444 21.59 -22.27 -37.29
C SER A 444 20.41 -22.92 -36.52
N PHE A 445 20.44 -22.90 -35.18
CA PHE A 445 19.36 -23.45 -34.37
C PHE A 445 18.03 -22.77 -34.62
N LEU A 446 17.98 -21.43 -34.66
CA LEU A 446 16.79 -20.65 -35.02
C LEU A 446 17.06 -19.84 -36.34
N PRO A 447 16.01 -19.52 -37.08
CA PRO A 447 16.11 -18.52 -38.17
C PRO A 447 16.55 -17.15 -37.59
N THR A 448 17.23 -16.34 -38.40
CA THR A 448 17.78 -15.03 -37.95
C THR A 448 16.70 -14.10 -37.39
N ASP A 449 15.53 -14.05 -38.00
CA ASP A 449 14.35 -13.30 -37.58
C ASP A 449 13.84 -13.77 -36.20
N PHE A 450 13.84 -15.07 -35.95
CA PHE A 450 13.42 -15.62 -34.64
C PHE A 450 14.46 -15.39 -33.55
N TRP A 451 15.75 -15.29 -33.87
CA TRP A 451 16.76 -14.81 -32.92
C TRP A 451 16.50 -13.35 -32.52
N ILE A 452 16.12 -12.50 -33.47
CA ILE A 452 15.78 -11.09 -33.19
C ILE A 452 14.54 -11.03 -32.27
N VAL A 453 13.48 -11.81 -32.59
CA VAL A 453 12.27 -11.88 -31.76
C VAL A 453 12.60 -12.32 -30.33
N LEU A 454 13.46 -13.36 -30.18
CA LEU A 454 13.87 -13.87 -28.89
C LEU A 454 14.59 -12.80 -28.03
N ILE A 455 15.55 -12.09 -28.62
CA ILE A 455 16.29 -11.02 -27.93
C ILE A 455 15.37 -9.85 -27.58
N ILE A 456 14.46 -9.44 -28.49
CA ILE A 456 13.47 -8.41 -28.20
C ILE A 456 12.57 -8.87 -27.02
N GLY A 457 12.18 -10.15 -26.99
CA GLY A 457 11.44 -10.73 -25.88
C GLY A 457 12.15 -10.56 -24.53
N GLN A 458 13.46 -10.84 -24.47
CA GLN A 458 14.30 -10.63 -23.27
C GLN A 458 14.35 -9.14 -22.88
N CYS A 459 14.51 -8.25 -23.84
CA CYS A 459 14.50 -6.81 -23.58
C CYS A 459 13.15 -6.33 -23.04
N LEU A 460 12.03 -6.84 -23.56
CA LEU A 460 10.68 -6.51 -23.05
C LEU A 460 10.47 -7.00 -21.62
N VAL A 461 10.89 -8.23 -21.30
CA VAL A 461 10.81 -8.76 -19.93
C VAL A 461 11.59 -7.87 -18.97
N LEU A 462 12.85 -7.51 -19.32
CA LEU A 462 13.68 -6.66 -18.47
C LEU A 462 13.14 -5.22 -18.37
N SER A 463 12.54 -4.68 -19.45
CA SER A 463 11.93 -3.35 -19.45
C SER A 463 10.68 -3.24 -18.57
N SER A 464 10.05 -4.36 -18.19
CA SER A 464 8.89 -4.36 -17.31
C SER A 464 9.18 -3.74 -15.91
N GLU A 465 10.42 -3.85 -15.43
CA GLU A 465 10.84 -3.23 -14.17
C GLU A 465 11.11 -1.72 -14.31
N LEU A 466 11.52 -1.25 -15.49
CA LEU A 466 11.68 0.19 -15.76
C LEU A 466 10.35 0.94 -15.71
N VAL A 467 9.27 0.29 -16.15
CA VAL A 467 7.92 0.88 -16.12
C VAL A 467 7.44 1.19 -14.70
N THR A 468 7.89 0.43 -13.69
CA THR A 468 7.48 0.61 -12.30
C THR A 468 8.20 1.75 -11.57
N LEU A 469 9.26 2.33 -12.15
CA LEU A 469 10.02 3.42 -11.53
C LEU A 469 9.19 4.70 -11.38
N GLY A 470 9.27 5.34 -10.21
CA GLY A 470 8.54 6.54 -9.83
C GLY A 470 7.11 6.27 -9.37
N GLU A 471 6.26 7.29 -9.46
CA GLU A 471 4.87 7.17 -9.05
C GLU A 471 4.12 6.14 -9.91
N LEU A 472 3.47 5.18 -9.27
CA LEU A 472 2.72 4.12 -9.94
C LEU A 472 1.35 4.67 -10.39
N LYS A 473 1.04 4.46 -11.69
CA LYS A 473 -0.24 4.85 -12.32
C LYS A 473 -0.86 3.63 -12.99
N VAL A 474 -2.16 3.65 -13.22
CA VAL A 474 -2.90 2.54 -13.86
C VAL A 474 -2.26 2.14 -15.19
N ILE A 475 -1.85 3.12 -16.01
CA ILE A 475 -1.18 2.85 -17.29
C ILE A 475 0.14 2.09 -17.13
N LYS A 476 0.90 2.37 -16.07
CA LYS A 476 2.15 1.64 -15.76
C LYS A 476 1.88 0.20 -15.37
N CYS A 477 0.79 -0.07 -14.62
CA CYS A 477 0.37 -1.42 -14.29
C CYS A 477 0.06 -2.22 -15.56
N LEU A 478 -0.70 -1.63 -16.47
CA LEU A 478 -1.02 -2.24 -17.76
C LEU A 478 0.24 -2.48 -18.62
N MET A 479 1.10 -1.47 -18.75
CA MET A 479 2.35 -1.61 -19.53
C MET A 479 3.27 -2.68 -18.96
N LYS A 480 3.39 -2.81 -17.64
CA LYS A 480 4.15 -3.90 -17.00
C LYS A 480 3.64 -5.26 -17.46
N THR A 481 2.32 -5.47 -17.40
CA THR A 481 1.68 -6.75 -17.79
C THR A 481 1.86 -7.02 -19.29
N VAL A 482 1.66 -6.02 -20.13
CA VAL A 482 1.87 -6.12 -21.59
C VAL A 482 3.32 -6.49 -21.92
N ASN A 483 4.31 -5.79 -21.34
CA ASN A 483 5.73 -6.08 -21.57
C ASN A 483 6.11 -7.50 -21.13
N LEU A 484 5.61 -7.96 -20.00
CA LEU A 484 5.83 -9.33 -19.53
C LEU A 484 5.17 -10.34 -20.48
N CYS A 485 3.91 -10.15 -20.85
CA CYS A 485 3.19 -11.09 -21.71
C CYS A 485 3.83 -11.22 -23.08
N ILE A 486 4.01 -10.12 -23.79
CA ILE A 486 4.63 -10.12 -25.13
C ILE A 486 6.08 -10.58 -25.03
N GLY A 487 6.81 -10.14 -24.00
CA GLY A 487 8.18 -10.53 -23.76
C GLY A 487 8.35 -12.04 -23.60
N PHE A 488 7.53 -12.67 -22.79
CA PHE A 488 7.53 -14.14 -22.61
C PHE A 488 7.13 -14.87 -23.91
N THR A 489 6.13 -14.38 -24.64
CA THR A 489 5.74 -14.97 -25.93
C THR A 489 6.88 -14.88 -26.94
N PHE A 490 7.52 -13.75 -27.07
CA PHE A 490 8.66 -13.57 -27.98
C PHE A 490 9.89 -14.38 -27.56
N HIS A 491 10.00 -14.72 -26.28
CA HIS A 491 11.06 -15.61 -25.80
C HIS A 491 10.71 -17.09 -26.02
N LEU A 492 9.52 -17.57 -25.61
CA LEU A 492 9.18 -18.99 -25.57
C LEU A 492 8.75 -19.54 -26.94
N ILE A 493 8.02 -18.76 -27.74
CA ILE A 493 7.44 -19.26 -28.99
C ILE A 493 8.47 -19.56 -30.07
N PRO A 494 9.56 -18.79 -30.26
CA PRO A 494 10.66 -19.19 -31.14
C PRO A 494 11.28 -20.55 -30.78
N ILE A 495 11.42 -20.83 -29.48
CA ILE A 495 11.95 -22.09 -28.97
C ILE A 495 10.94 -23.22 -29.24
N LEU A 496 9.68 -23.01 -28.86
CA LEU A 496 8.59 -23.96 -29.13
C LEU A 496 8.46 -24.27 -30.62
N TYR A 497 8.48 -23.25 -31.49
CA TYR A 497 8.48 -23.41 -32.93
C TYR A 497 9.60 -24.34 -33.38
N LYS A 498 10.83 -24.13 -32.90
CA LYS A 498 11.99 -24.93 -33.33
C LYS A 498 11.86 -26.39 -32.92
N LEU A 499 11.46 -26.63 -31.67
CA LEU A 499 11.24 -28.01 -31.20
C LEU A 499 10.09 -28.69 -31.95
N MET A 500 8.97 -28.00 -32.18
CA MET A 500 7.87 -28.58 -32.92
C MET A 500 8.22 -28.85 -34.39
N SER A 501 9.00 -27.96 -35.04
CA SER A 501 9.41 -28.17 -36.42
C SER A 501 10.47 -29.27 -36.59
N ASN A 502 11.20 -29.61 -35.53
CA ASN A 502 12.22 -30.68 -35.49
C ASN A 502 11.67 -32.00 -34.92
N PHE A 503 10.38 -32.10 -34.68
CA PHE A 503 9.76 -33.28 -34.07
C PHE A 503 10.13 -34.55 -34.86
N PRO A 504 10.60 -35.61 -34.18
CA PRO A 504 11.23 -36.75 -34.86
C PRO A 504 10.27 -37.63 -35.67
N LEU A 505 8.96 -37.47 -35.48
CA LEU A 505 7.94 -38.17 -36.25
C LEU A 505 7.27 -37.18 -37.20
N GLU A 506 7.24 -37.52 -38.49
CA GLU A 506 6.54 -36.70 -39.47
C GLU A 506 5.06 -36.65 -39.14
N ASN A 507 4.52 -35.46 -38.96
CA ASN A 507 3.10 -35.19 -38.77
C ASN A 507 2.72 -33.87 -39.46
N GLU A 508 1.43 -33.77 -39.80
CA GLU A 508 0.91 -32.60 -40.52
C GLU A 508 1.10 -31.30 -39.77
N LEU A 509 1.00 -31.33 -38.43
CA LEU A 509 1.17 -30.16 -37.58
C LEU A 509 2.60 -29.64 -37.63
N SER A 510 3.61 -30.49 -37.50
CA SER A 510 5.03 -30.11 -37.56
C SER A 510 5.35 -29.53 -38.94
N SER A 511 4.85 -30.15 -40.02
CA SER A 511 5.03 -29.65 -41.37
C SER A 511 4.35 -28.30 -41.62
N TRP A 512 3.12 -28.12 -41.08
CA TRP A 512 2.40 -26.85 -41.18
C TRP A 512 3.14 -25.72 -40.39
N ILE A 513 3.58 -25.99 -39.16
CA ILE A 513 4.33 -25.02 -38.33
C ILE A 513 5.63 -24.63 -39.05
N SER A 514 6.37 -25.57 -39.61
CA SER A 514 7.61 -25.32 -40.31
C SER A 514 7.40 -24.39 -41.52
N ARG A 515 6.27 -24.53 -42.24
CA ARG A 515 5.94 -23.63 -43.39
C ARG A 515 5.42 -22.28 -42.96
N ASN A 516 4.67 -22.19 -41.85
CA ASN A 516 3.89 -21.02 -41.49
C ASN A 516 4.39 -20.40 -40.16
N ARG A 517 5.70 -20.24 -40.00
CA ARG A 517 6.33 -19.78 -38.74
C ARG A 517 5.80 -18.45 -38.22
N TYR A 518 5.49 -17.51 -39.12
CA TYR A 518 4.96 -16.20 -38.72
C TYR A 518 3.50 -16.30 -38.24
N LEU A 519 2.67 -17.13 -38.87
CA LEU A 519 1.31 -17.39 -38.42
C LEU A 519 1.31 -18.06 -37.05
N PHE A 520 2.24 -18.97 -36.80
CA PHE A 520 2.41 -19.60 -35.49
C PHE A 520 2.76 -18.59 -34.40
N LEU A 521 3.75 -17.70 -34.64
CA LEU A 521 4.09 -16.63 -33.71
C LEU A 521 2.91 -15.65 -33.53
N MET A 522 2.27 -15.27 -34.63
CA MET A 522 1.15 -14.32 -34.62
C MET A 522 -0.03 -14.84 -33.81
N PHE A 523 -0.33 -16.13 -33.88
CA PHE A 523 -1.41 -16.75 -33.09
C PHE A 523 -1.26 -16.49 -31.59
N PHE A 524 -0.08 -16.75 -31.02
CA PHE A 524 0.18 -16.51 -29.59
C PHE A 524 0.25 -15.02 -29.27
N THR A 525 0.81 -14.20 -30.16
CA THR A 525 0.87 -12.75 -29.96
C THR A 525 -0.52 -12.11 -29.97
N VAL A 526 -1.42 -12.54 -30.88
CA VAL A 526 -2.81 -12.07 -30.93
C VAL A 526 -3.57 -12.53 -29.67
N LEU A 527 -3.35 -13.76 -29.23
CA LEU A 527 -3.94 -14.26 -27.98
C LEU A 527 -3.54 -13.38 -26.78
N ASP A 528 -2.26 -13.01 -26.68
CA ASP A 528 -1.79 -12.09 -25.63
C ASP A 528 -2.41 -10.70 -25.74
N ILE A 529 -2.52 -10.16 -26.96
CA ILE A 529 -3.16 -8.87 -27.17
C ILE A 529 -4.61 -8.90 -26.76
N LEU A 530 -5.35 -9.95 -27.12
CA LEU A 530 -6.76 -10.13 -26.73
C LEU A 530 -6.93 -10.23 -25.22
N MET A 531 -6.08 -11.02 -24.55
CA MET A 531 -6.11 -11.15 -23.09
C MET A 531 -5.78 -9.83 -22.40
N ASN A 532 -4.80 -9.07 -22.89
CA ASN A 532 -4.47 -7.75 -22.35
C ASN A 532 -5.53 -6.69 -22.69
N ALA A 533 -6.25 -6.82 -23.83
CA ALA A 533 -7.33 -5.90 -24.18
C ALA A 533 -8.50 -5.96 -23.18
N ILE A 534 -8.71 -7.09 -22.52
CA ILE A 534 -9.74 -7.23 -21.46
C ILE A 534 -9.46 -6.26 -20.31
N PHE A 535 -8.20 -5.94 -20.01
CA PHE A 535 -7.84 -4.97 -18.94
C PHE A 535 -8.19 -3.51 -19.25
N PHE A 536 -8.61 -3.17 -20.49
CA PHE A 536 -9.22 -1.88 -20.77
C PHE A 536 -10.69 -1.82 -20.32
N ILE A 537 -11.36 -2.99 -20.28
CA ILE A 537 -12.73 -3.10 -19.79
C ILE A 537 -12.75 -3.25 -18.27
N GLU A 538 -11.82 -4.05 -17.73
CA GLU A 538 -11.62 -4.32 -16.32
C GLU A 538 -10.24 -3.79 -15.87
N PRO A 539 -10.12 -2.47 -15.65
CA PRO A 539 -8.82 -1.84 -15.42
C PRO A 539 -8.21 -2.20 -14.05
N TYR A 540 -6.89 -2.13 -13.99
CA TYR A 540 -6.17 -2.11 -12.73
C TYR A 540 -6.59 -0.92 -11.88
N GLU A 541 -6.57 -1.10 -10.56
CA GLU A 541 -6.65 -0.03 -9.58
C GLU A 541 -5.30 0.08 -8.86
N VAL A 542 -4.84 1.32 -8.65
CA VAL A 542 -3.66 1.58 -7.82
C VAL A 542 -4.12 1.72 -6.38
N SER A 543 -3.91 0.70 -5.57
CA SER A 543 -4.25 0.69 -4.15
C SER A 543 -3.02 0.93 -3.28
N VAL A 544 -3.24 1.56 -2.12
CA VAL A 544 -2.20 1.74 -1.10
C VAL A 544 -2.22 0.53 -0.18
N LYS A 545 -1.13 -0.24 -0.17
CA LYS A 545 -0.91 -1.35 0.76
C LYS A 545 0.05 -0.93 1.88
N ALA A 546 -0.17 -1.43 3.09
CA ALA A 546 0.74 -1.25 4.22
C ALA A 546 1.57 -2.52 4.44
N MET A 547 2.86 -2.35 4.70
CA MET A 547 3.78 -3.42 5.10
C MET A 547 3.83 -3.60 6.62
N PHE A 548 4.53 -4.63 7.08
CA PHE A 548 4.67 -4.97 8.49
C PHE A 548 5.21 -3.81 9.37
N ASN A 549 6.07 -2.93 8.82
CA ASN A 549 6.62 -1.75 9.49
C ASN A 549 5.78 -0.47 9.29
N ASN A 550 4.52 -0.61 8.90
CA ASN A 550 3.60 0.49 8.58
C ASN A 550 4.00 1.40 7.41
N LYS A 551 5.06 1.11 6.67
CA LYS A 551 5.36 1.80 5.42
C LYS A 551 4.27 1.50 4.40
N LYS A 552 3.77 2.54 3.76
CA LYS A 552 2.75 2.43 2.70
C LYS A 552 3.40 2.46 1.33
N TYR A 553 2.88 1.70 0.39
CA TYR A 553 3.33 1.69 -1.00
C TYR A 553 2.15 1.51 -1.96
N HIS A 554 2.32 1.98 -3.19
CA HIS A 554 1.35 1.76 -4.24
C HIS A 554 1.51 0.34 -4.83
N ALA A 555 0.39 -0.35 -5.02
CA ALA A 555 0.35 -1.66 -5.66
C ALA A 555 -0.73 -1.70 -6.73
N CYS A 556 -0.42 -2.36 -7.85
CA CYS A 556 -1.40 -2.67 -8.88
C CYS A 556 -2.28 -3.83 -8.38
N VAL A 557 -3.58 -3.61 -8.30
CA VAL A 557 -4.56 -4.61 -7.87
C VAL A 557 -5.70 -4.63 -8.90
N MET A 558 -6.22 -5.81 -9.21
CA MET A 558 -7.43 -5.91 -10.01
C MET A 558 -8.63 -5.48 -9.18
N LYS A 559 -9.47 -4.61 -9.76
CA LYS A 559 -10.68 -4.11 -9.11
C LYS A 559 -11.71 -5.23 -8.92
N ASN A 560 -11.86 -6.12 -9.91
CA ASN A 560 -12.87 -7.16 -9.95
C ASN A 560 -12.25 -8.56 -9.96
N THR A 561 -13.01 -9.55 -9.48
CA THR A 561 -12.62 -10.98 -9.47
C THR A 561 -12.38 -11.52 -10.88
N PHE A 562 -13.11 -11.02 -11.88
CA PHE A 562 -12.94 -11.42 -13.29
C PHE A 562 -11.57 -10.98 -13.83
N GLY A 563 -11.12 -9.74 -13.57
CA GLY A 563 -9.78 -9.28 -13.96
C GLY A 563 -8.69 -10.14 -13.32
N SER A 564 -8.84 -10.49 -12.03
CA SER A 564 -7.91 -11.38 -11.33
C SER A 564 -7.89 -12.80 -11.93
N PHE A 565 -9.02 -13.31 -12.37
CA PHE A 565 -9.10 -14.59 -13.08
C PHE A 565 -8.35 -14.56 -14.41
N ILE A 566 -8.47 -13.49 -15.20
CA ILE A 566 -7.73 -13.32 -16.45
C ILE A 566 -6.21 -13.25 -16.20
N GLU A 567 -5.77 -12.54 -15.17
CA GLU A 567 -4.35 -12.51 -14.76
C GLU A 567 -3.82 -13.92 -14.47
N GLN A 568 -4.59 -14.73 -13.74
CA GLN A 568 -4.23 -16.12 -13.45
C GLN A 568 -4.22 -16.98 -14.70
N LEU A 569 -5.18 -16.81 -15.61
CA LEU A 569 -5.23 -17.53 -16.89
C LEU A 569 -4.00 -17.24 -17.75
N MET A 570 -3.52 -15.99 -17.77
CA MET A 570 -2.28 -15.64 -18.48
C MET A 570 -1.06 -16.35 -17.89
N ILE A 571 -0.97 -16.50 -16.57
CA ILE A 571 0.11 -17.24 -15.91
C ILE A 571 0.03 -18.73 -16.27
N ILE A 572 -1.15 -19.34 -16.18
CA ILE A 572 -1.39 -20.75 -16.52
C ILE A 572 -1.02 -21.02 -17.98
N HIS A 573 -1.38 -20.13 -18.90
CA HIS A 573 -1.00 -20.24 -20.32
C HIS A 573 0.55 -20.33 -20.50
N ARG A 574 1.33 -19.52 -19.76
CA ARG A 574 2.80 -19.58 -19.80
C ARG A 574 3.36 -20.89 -19.24
N ILE A 575 2.78 -21.36 -18.15
CA ILE A 575 3.15 -22.64 -17.56
C ILE A 575 2.92 -23.79 -18.55
N ILE A 576 1.79 -23.81 -19.27
CA ILE A 576 1.46 -24.82 -20.29
C ILE A 576 2.50 -24.81 -21.40
N ILE A 577 2.88 -23.62 -21.93
CA ILE A 577 3.90 -23.51 -22.97
C ILE A 577 5.25 -24.03 -22.45
N THR A 578 5.65 -23.67 -21.24
CA THR A 578 6.91 -24.12 -20.64
C THR A 578 6.93 -25.65 -20.46
N ILE A 579 5.84 -26.25 -20.01
CA ILE A 579 5.70 -27.71 -19.90
C ILE A 579 5.80 -28.36 -21.28
N ALA A 580 5.15 -27.80 -22.31
CA ALA A 580 5.27 -28.30 -23.69
C ALA A 580 6.71 -28.27 -24.19
N ILE A 581 7.45 -27.19 -23.92
CA ILE A 581 8.88 -27.08 -24.26
C ILE A 581 9.70 -28.17 -23.53
N ILE A 582 9.46 -28.39 -22.23
CA ILE A 582 10.17 -29.43 -21.43
C ILE A 582 9.92 -30.82 -22.03
N LEU A 583 8.68 -31.15 -22.37
CA LEU A 583 8.31 -32.42 -22.98
C LEU A 583 8.97 -32.62 -24.34
N LEU A 584 9.00 -31.58 -25.17
CA LEU A 584 9.64 -31.63 -26.48
C LEU A 584 11.16 -31.76 -26.37
N VAL A 585 11.80 -31.05 -25.43
CA VAL A 585 13.23 -31.22 -25.13
C VAL A 585 13.54 -32.65 -24.71
N TYR A 586 12.68 -33.28 -23.90
CA TYR A 586 12.84 -34.70 -23.52
C TYR A 586 12.72 -35.62 -24.73
N ILE A 587 11.72 -35.42 -25.58
CA ILE A 587 11.53 -36.23 -26.79
C ILE A 587 12.71 -36.11 -27.77
N GLU A 588 13.23 -34.91 -27.96
CA GLU A 588 14.33 -34.64 -28.90
C GLU A 588 15.72 -34.89 -28.33
N TRP A 589 15.83 -35.26 -27.03
CA TRP A 589 17.10 -35.39 -26.34
C TRP A 589 18.12 -36.29 -27.02
N SER A 590 17.64 -37.36 -27.69
CA SER A 590 18.47 -38.34 -28.40
C SER A 590 18.95 -37.90 -29.78
N ILE A 591 18.51 -36.73 -30.33
CA ILE A 591 18.92 -36.23 -31.63
C ILE A 591 20.33 -35.65 -31.52
N THR A 592 21.34 -36.35 -32.09
CA THR A 592 22.76 -35.99 -31.96
C THR A 592 23.12 -34.60 -32.52
N ILE A 593 22.43 -34.17 -33.58
CA ILE A 593 22.71 -32.91 -34.26
C ILE A 593 22.43 -31.69 -33.39
N ILE A 594 21.36 -31.77 -32.58
CA ILE A 594 20.91 -30.64 -31.75
C ILE A 594 21.18 -30.86 -30.23
N HIS A 595 21.78 -31.99 -29.86
CA HIS A 595 21.99 -32.37 -28.47
C HIS A 595 22.72 -31.31 -27.62
N LYS A 596 23.73 -30.64 -28.18
CA LYS A 596 24.45 -29.56 -27.50
C LYS A 596 23.57 -28.35 -27.24
N GLU A 597 22.68 -28.02 -28.19
CA GLU A 597 21.71 -26.93 -28.08
C GLU A 597 20.65 -27.26 -27.02
N LEU A 598 20.18 -28.51 -27.02
CA LEU A 598 19.20 -28.98 -26.02
C LEU A 598 19.77 -28.96 -24.60
N LYS A 599 21.06 -29.24 -24.40
CA LYS A 599 21.72 -29.10 -23.08
C LYS A 599 21.71 -27.67 -22.57
N THR A 600 22.08 -26.70 -23.42
CA THR A 600 22.05 -25.28 -23.01
C THR A 600 20.62 -24.79 -22.77
N LEU A 601 19.66 -25.23 -23.56
CA LEU A 601 18.25 -24.95 -23.41
C LEU A 601 17.71 -25.55 -22.08
N SER A 602 18.04 -26.82 -21.76
CA SER A 602 17.63 -27.44 -20.51
C SER A 602 18.18 -26.70 -19.29
N SER A 603 19.43 -26.23 -19.36
CA SER A 603 20.02 -25.42 -18.30
C SER A 603 19.29 -24.09 -18.11
N ALA A 604 18.90 -23.43 -19.21
CA ALA A 604 18.10 -22.21 -19.15
C ALA A 604 16.72 -22.46 -18.52
N ILE A 605 16.00 -23.51 -18.94
CA ILE A 605 14.70 -23.88 -18.39
C ILE A 605 14.76 -24.19 -16.90
N ILE A 606 15.81 -24.87 -16.42
CA ILE A 606 16.00 -25.14 -14.98
C ILE A 606 16.10 -23.82 -14.22
N ILE A 607 16.87 -22.86 -14.70
CA ILE A 607 16.99 -21.54 -14.05
C ILE A 607 15.64 -20.82 -14.08
N ASP A 608 14.91 -20.90 -15.19
CA ASP A 608 13.57 -20.30 -15.31
C ASP A 608 12.59 -20.87 -14.28
N LEU A 609 12.60 -22.20 -14.09
CA LEU A 609 11.78 -22.85 -13.07
C LEU A 609 12.14 -22.37 -11.66
N PHE A 610 13.41 -22.21 -11.33
CA PHE A 610 13.83 -21.61 -10.06
C PHE A 610 13.32 -20.18 -9.91
N CYS A 611 13.44 -19.36 -10.95
CA CYS A 611 12.90 -17.99 -10.96
C CYS A 611 11.37 -17.99 -10.71
N TYR A 612 10.61 -18.87 -11.36
CA TYR A 612 9.16 -18.99 -11.15
C TYR A 612 8.80 -19.44 -9.74
N ILE A 613 9.52 -20.41 -9.17
CA ILE A 613 9.29 -20.88 -7.79
C ILE A 613 9.56 -19.74 -6.79
N ILE A 614 10.67 -19.02 -6.92
CA ILE A 614 10.98 -17.89 -6.04
C ILE A 614 9.94 -16.79 -6.16
N PHE A 615 9.54 -16.46 -7.40
CA PHE A 615 8.49 -15.46 -7.65
C PHE A 615 7.16 -15.86 -7.00
N PHE A 616 6.76 -17.13 -7.12
CA PHE A 616 5.55 -17.65 -6.50
C PHE A 616 5.61 -17.57 -4.96
N ILE A 617 6.73 -17.98 -4.36
CA ILE A 617 6.94 -17.87 -2.90
C ILE A 617 6.81 -16.42 -2.44
N LEU A 618 7.42 -15.47 -3.15
CA LEU A 618 7.33 -14.05 -2.83
C LEU A 618 5.88 -13.53 -2.94
N ARG A 619 5.13 -13.98 -3.94
CA ARG A 619 3.72 -13.60 -4.12
C ARG A 619 2.83 -14.09 -2.96
N VAL A 620 3.07 -15.30 -2.47
CA VAL A 620 2.35 -15.89 -1.32
C VAL A 620 2.76 -15.23 0.00
N THR A 621 4.00 -14.79 0.14
CA THR A 621 4.55 -14.20 1.38
C THR A 621 4.50 -12.67 1.39
N ASP A 622 3.90 -12.02 0.39
CA ASP A 622 3.85 -10.56 0.20
C ASP A 622 3.46 -9.79 1.47
N THR A 623 2.49 -10.30 2.22
CA THR A 623 1.99 -9.67 3.45
C THR A 623 2.96 -9.72 4.65
N LYS A 624 4.00 -10.58 4.60
CA LYS A 624 4.96 -10.80 5.70
C LYS A 624 6.30 -10.08 5.49
N ILE A 625 6.50 -9.43 4.35
CA ILE A 625 7.79 -8.83 4.02
C ILE A 625 7.94 -7.49 4.76
N LYS A 626 9.08 -7.32 5.45
CA LYS A 626 9.33 -6.16 6.31
C LYS A 626 9.82 -4.91 5.57
N ASN A 627 10.43 -5.08 4.39
CA ASN A 627 11.05 -3.96 3.67
C ASN A 627 10.64 -3.94 2.19
N TYR A 628 9.95 -2.86 1.78
CA TYR A 628 9.48 -2.63 0.42
C TYR A 628 10.62 -2.56 -0.61
N GLU A 629 11.72 -1.91 -0.26
CA GLU A 629 12.88 -1.79 -1.15
C GLU A 629 13.51 -3.16 -1.42
N SER A 630 13.71 -3.97 -0.36
CA SER A 630 14.24 -5.32 -0.50
C SER A 630 13.32 -6.24 -1.32
N TYR A 631 12.00 -6.11 -1.14
CA TYR A 631 11.02 -6.87 -1.93
C TYR A 631 11.14 -6.57 -3.43
N ASN A 632 11.12 -5.30 -3.80
CA ASN A 632 11.24 -4.91 -5.20
C ASN A 632 12.63 -5.22 -5.78
N PHE A 633 13.69 -5.14 -4.96
CA PHE A 633 15.02 -5.54 -5.39
C PHE A 633 15.10 -7.04 -5.72
N ILE A 634 14.48 -7.89 -4.89
CA ILE A 634 14.43 -9.33 -5.15
C ILE A 634 13.61 -9.61 -6.42
N LEU A 635 12.48 -8.93 -6.63
CA LEU A 635 11.70 -9.05 -7.86
C LEU A 635 12.53 -8.64 -9.09
N PHE A 636 13.24 -7.52 -9.00
CA PHE A 636 14.15 -7.09 -10.05
C PHE A 636 15.25 -8.12 -10.34
N LEU A 637 15.87 -8.69 -9.29
CA LEU A 637 16.89 -9.73 -9.44
C LEU A 637 16.33 -10.98 -10.14
N ILE A 638 15.11 -11.41 -9.83
CA ILE A 638 14.47 -12.55 -10.50
C ILE A 638 14.32 -12.28 -11.99
N VAL A 639 13.80 -11.10 -12.36
CA VAL A 639 13.61 -10.70 -13.76
C VAL A 639 14.95 -10.57 -14.47
N LEU A 640 15.96 -10.02 -13.80
CA LEU A 640 17.32 -9.88 -14.32
C LEU A 640 17.97 -11.25 -14.56
N VAL A 641 17.93 -12.15 -13.58
CA VAL A 641 18.48 -13.51 -13.69
C VAL A 641 17.78 -14.27 -14.80
N PHE A 642 16.45 -14.24 -14.88
CA PHE A 642 15.67 -14.85 -15.94
C PHE A 642 16.14 -14.35 -17.32
N SER A 643 16.20 -13.04 -17.50
CA SER A 643 16.57 -12.44 -18.77
C SER A 643 18.02 -12.72 -19.17
N LEU A 644 18.96 -12.57 -18.21
CA LEU A 644 20.38 -12.76 -18.47
C LEU A 644 20.78 -14.23 -18.64
N SER A 645 20.19 -15.17 -17.89
CA SER A 645 20.49 -16.60 -18.03
C SER A 645 20.12 -17.10 -19.43
N ASN A 646 18.92 -16.76 -19.89
CA ASN A 646 18.46 -17.10 -21.23
C ASN A 646 19.32 -16.44 -22.34
N TYR A 647 19.60 -15.15 -22.21
CA TYR A 647 20.48 -14.45 -23.14
C TYR A 647 21.88 -15.10 -23.19
N THR A 648 22.46 -15.38 -22.01
CA THR A 648 23.82 -15.93 -21.92
C THR A 648 23.86 -17.36 -22.46
N LEU A 649 22.97 -18.24 -21.99
CA LEU A 649 23.01 -19.67 -22.35
C LEU A 649 22.60 -19.90 -23.82
N LEU A 650 21.59 -19.22 -24.32
CA LEU A 650 21.10 -19.48 -25.67
C LEU A 650 21.86 -18.68 -26.74
N TYR A 651 22.34 -17.47 -26.43
CA TYR A 651 22.92 -16.57 -27.41
C TYR A 651 24.41 -16.33 -27.19
N VAL A 652 24.86 -15.86 -26.01
CA VAL A 652 26.26 -15.51 -25.75
C VAL A 652 27.19 -16.71 -25.81
N MET A 653 26.72 -17.88 -25.33
CA MET A 653 27.53 -19.13 -25.43
C MET A 653 27.86 -19.50 -26.88
N LYS A 654 27.05 -19.13 -27.85
CA LYS A 654 27.36 -19.32 -29.29
C LYS A 654 28.46 -18.37 -29.73
N ILE A 655 28.45 -17.14 -29.27
CA ILE A 655 29.51 -16.15 -29.55
C ILE A 655 30.85 -16.65 -28.95
N ILE A 656 30.83 -17.12 -27.70
CA ILE A 656 32.01 -17.67 -27.04
C ILE A 656 32.58 -18.87 -27.80
N LYS A 657 31.69 -19.75 -28.30
CA LYS A 657 32.09 -20.91 -29.10
C LYS A 657 32.82 -20.48 -30.38
N ILE A 658 32.40 -19.40 -31.05
CA ILE A 658 33.09 -18.84 -32.23
C ILE A 658 34.54 -18.51 -31.90
N PHE A 659 34.77 -17.84 -30.77
CA PHE A 659 36.13 -17.46 -30.35
C PHE A 659 37.00 -18.69 -29.99
N ILE A 660 36.40 -19.71 -29.36
CA ILE A 660 37.08 -20.94 -29.00
C ILE A 660 37.47 -21.73 -30.27
N ASP A 661 36.55 -21.89 -31.21
CA ASP A 661 36.80 -22.62 -32.46
C ASP A 661 37.82 -21.89 -33.33
N LYS A 662 37.81 -20.55 -33.35
CA LYS A 662 38.86 -19.77 -34.05
C LYS A 662 40.25 -20.02 -33.48
N ARG A 663 40.42 -20.08 -32.14
CA ARG A 663 41.66 -20.39 -31.48
C ARG A 663 42.15 -21.83 -31.79
N LYS A 664 41.22 -22.80 -31.89
CA LYS A 664 41.54 -24.19 -32.25
C LYS A 664 42.00 -24.27 -33.71
N THR A 665 41.34 -23.57 -34.62
CA THR A 665 41.71 -23.53 -36.03
C THR A 665 43.09 -22.88 -36.21
N GLU A 666 43.36 -21.75 -35.56
CA GLU A 666 44.69 -21.11 -35.56
C GLU A 666 45.78 -22.03 -34.99
N SER A 667 45.46 -22.83 -33.93
CA SER A 667 46.42 -23.81 -33.38
C SER A 667 46.62 -25.05 -34.29
N ILE A 668 45.57 -25.48 -35.01
CA ILE A 668 45.63 -26.56 -36.00
C ILE A 668 46.37 -26.13 -37.25
N ASP A 669 46.14 -24.89 -37.76
CA ASP A 669 46.88 -24.34 -38.90
C ASP A 669 48.38 -24.25 -38.56
N VAL A 670 48.77 -23.85 -37.35
CA VAL A 670 50.16 -23.85 -36.88
C VAL A 670 50.70 -25.27 -36.78
N GLN A 671 49.89 -26.28 -36.39
CA GLN A 671 50.29 -27.69 -36.36
C GLN A 671 50.31 -28.31 -37.77
N MET A 672 49.36 -27.98 -38.64
CA MET A 672 49.39 -28.45 -40.05
C MET A 672 50.53 -27.84 -40.85
N LEU A 673 50.91 -26.59 -40.63
CA LEU A 673 52.14 -26.02 -41.14
C LEU A 673 53.40 -26.75 -40.65
N LYS A 674 53.36 -27.32 -39.44
CA LYS A 674 54.45 -28.19 -38.93
C LYS A 674 54.37 -29.60 -39.48
N ASN A 675 53.21 -30.14 -39.87
CA ASN A 675 53.01 -31.52 -40.33
C ASN A 675 52.98 -31.65 -41.84
N GLN A 676 52.82 -30.57 -42.62
CA GLN A 676 52.97 -30.55 -44.11
C GLN A 676 54.39 -30.74 -44.59
N PHE A 677 55.38 -30.73 -43.68
CA PHE A 677 56.76 -31.13 -43.99
C PHE A 677 56.99 -32.64 -43.91
N ASN A 678 56.01 -33.46 -43.44
CA ASN A 678 56.19 -34.92 -43.30
C ASN A 678 54.90 -35.68 -43.66
N SER A 679 54.77 -36.04 -44.91
CA SER A 679 54.17 -37.30 -45.46
C SER A 679 53.13 -37.12 -46.57
N LYS A 680 53.46 -37.71 -47.70
CA LYS A 680 52.61 -38.12 -48.82
C LYS A 680 51.96 -39.48 -48.53
N ASN A 681 50.74 -39.65 -49.15
CA ASN A 681 50.02 -40.92 -49.55
C ASN A 681 49.03 -41.50 -48.54
N LYS A 682 47.77 -41.69 -48.86
CA LYS A 682 47.08 -42.62 -49.77
C LYS A 682 45.55 -42.59 -49.61
N ASP A 683 44.88 -42.75 -50.73
CA ASP A 683 43.41 -42.94 -50.87
C ASP A 683 42.88 -44.29 -50.34
N TYR A 684 41.60 -44.34 -50.00
CA TYR A 684 40.67 -45.41 -50.42
C TYR A 684 39.21 -45.11 -50.04
N SER A 685 38.33 -45.29 -51.02
CA SER A 685 36.85 -45.25 -50.98
C SER A 685 36.26 -46.62 -50.64
N ILE A 686 35.12 -46.69 -49.94
CA ILE A 686 34.21 -47.85 -49.99
C ILE A 686 32.75 -47.39 -49.69
N SER A 687 31.88 -47.74 -50.63
CA SER A 687 30.40 -47.74 -50.56
C SER A 687 29.85 -48.88 -49.73
N ASN A 688 28.72 -48.73 -49.06
CA ASN A 688 27.83 -49.85 -48.78
C ASN A 688 26.35 -49.52 -48.56
N GLN A 689 25.53 -50.36 -49.16
CA GLN A 689 24.10 -50.37 -49.32
C GLN A 689 23.35 -50.86 -48.06
N LEU A 690 22.10 -50.40 -47.93
CA LEU A 690 21.10 -50.92 -46.95
C LEU A 690 20.31 -52.13 -47.49
N PRO A 691 19.79 -52.99 -46.62
CA PRO A 691 18.61 -53.78 -46.87
C PRO A 691 17.36 -53.27 -46.12
N THR A 692 16.29 -53.26 -46.85
CA THR A 692 14.89 -52.99 -46.43
C THR A 692 14.28 -54.22 -45.81
N ASP A 693 13.56 -54.01 -44.72
CA ASP A 693 12.55 -55.01 -44.31
C ASP A 693 11.24 -54.32 -43.82
N ASN A 694 10.13 -54.77 -44.40
CA ASN A 694 8.77 -54.30 -44.19
C ASN A 694 8.08 -55.13 -43.12
N SER A 695 7.52 -54.52 -42.09
CA SER A 695 6.34 -55.06 -41.41
C SER A 695 5.55 -53.95 -40.72
N ASN A 696 4.41 -53.61 -41.32
CA ASN A 696 3.43 -52.68 -40.81
C ASN A 696 2.64 -53.26 -39.64
N LYS A 697 2.83 -52.68 -38.41
CA LYS A 697 1.81 -52.62 -37.38
C LYS A 697 1.78 -51.20 -36.84
N SER A 698 0.60 -50.56 -36.85
CA SER A 698 0.39 -49.23 -36.31
C SER A 698 0.56 -49.23 -34.79
N LEU A 699 1.73 -48.89 -34.34
CA LEU A 699 2.04 -48.64 -32.94
C LEU A 699 1.60 -47.23 -32.54
N ASN A 700 1.05 -47.10 -31.32
CA ASN A 700 0.66 -45.85 -30.73
C ASN A 700 1.88 -44.90 -30.65
N VAL A 701 1.65 -43.58 -30.77
CA VAL A 701 2.74 -42.57 -30.82
C VAL A 701 3.69 -42.68 -29.61
N PHE A 702 3.18 -42.99 -28.45
CA PHE A 702 3.95 -43.20 -27.22
C PHE A 702 4.89 -44.43 -27.30
N GLU A 703 4.43 -45.52 -27.86
CA GLU A 703 5.23 -46.73 -28.06
C GLU A 703 6.30 -46.54 -29.14
N LYS A 704 6.01 -45.74 -30.19
CA LYS A 704 7.01 -45.37 -31.21
C LYS A 704 8.15 -44.51 -30.61
N ILE A 705 7.80 -43.56 -29.74
CA ILE A 705 8.78 -42.69 -29.05
C ILE A 705 9.63 -43.52 -28.08
N THR A 706 9.03 -44.41 -27.29
CA THR A 706 9.74 -45.28 -26.35
C THR A 706 10.68 -46.26 -27.07
N LYS A 707 10.23 -46.82 -28.18
CA LYS A 707 11.04 -47.73 -29.01
C LYS A 707 12.20 -47.00 -29.69
N TYR A 708 12.02 -45.75 -30.10
CA TYR A 708 13.06 -44.89 -30.66
C TYR A 708 14.18 -44.59 -29.63
N HIS A 709 13.81 -44.26 -28.39
CA HIS A 709 14.78 -44.03 -27.31
C HIS A 709 15.51 -45.33 -26.93
N TYR A 710 14.82 -46.45 -26.85
CA TYR A 710 15.40 -47.74 -26.46
C TYR A 710 16.36 -48.30 -27.52
N GLN A 711 16.03 -48.23 -28.81
CA GLN A 711 16.90 -48.67 -29.90
C GLN A 711 18.20 -47.82 -29.98
N LYS A 712 18.14 -46.52 -29.67
CA LYS A 712 19.30 -45.66 -29.75
C LYS A 712 20.24 -45.80 -28.54
N SER A 713 19.71 -46.12 -27.37
CA SER A 713 20.54 -46.46 -26.20
C SER A 713 21.34 -47.76 -26.42
N ILE A 714 20.75 -48.75 -27.11
CA ILE A 714 21.44 -49.99 -27.51
C ILE A 714 22.56 -49.72 -28.54
N GLN A 715 22.30 -48.82 -29.53
CA GLN A 715 23.35 -48.39 -30.48
C GLN A 715 24.48 -47.62 -29.81
N SER A 716 24.20 -46.80 -28.81
CA SER A 716 25.23 -46.08 -28.02
C SER A 716 26.06 -47.06 -27.19
N CYS A 717 25.47 -48.08 -26.59
CA CYS A 717 26.19 -49.12 -25.86
C CYS A 717 27.06 -49.96 -26.79
N ASN A 718 26.56 -50.30 -27.99
CA ASN A 718 27.35 -51.05 -28.96
C ASN A 718 28.49 -50.23 -29.57
N SER A 719 28.37 -48.91 -29.74
CA SER A 719 29.44 -48.05 -30.22
C SER A 719 30.54 -47.83 -29.13
N LEU A 720 30.16 -47.80 -27.86
CA LEU A 720 31.11 -47.77 -26.73
C LEU A 720 31.88 -49.09 -26.60
N ASN A 721 31.24 -50.23 -26.82
CA ASN A 721 31.92 -51.55 -26.80
C ASN A 721 32.83 -51.75 -27.99
N THR A 722 32.56 -51.13 -29.16
CA THR A 722 33.46 -51.19 -30.34
C THR A 722 34.68 -50.28 -30.19
N TYR A 723 34.53 -49.17 -29.47
CA TYR A 723 35.67 -48.29 -29.12
C TYR A 723 36.60 -48.95 -28.10
N SER A 724 36.07 -49.60 -27.07
CA SER A 724 36.82 -50.35 -26.04
C SER A 724 37.59 -51.56 -26.64
N ASN A 725 37.01 -52.27 -27.61
CA ASN A 725 37.66 -53.40 -28.28
C ASN A 725 38.77 -52.99 -29.29
N ASN A 726 38.75 -51.78 -29.83
CA ASN A 726 39.81 -51.32 -30.71
C ASN A 726 41.01 -50.75 -29.93
N GLU A 727 40.84 -50.20 -28.75
CA GLU A 727 41.96 -49.82 -27.88
C GLU A 727 42.65 -51.04 -27.24
N LEU A 728 41.92 -52.14 -26.94
CA LEU A 728 42.47 -53.38 -26.44
C LEU A 728 43.27 -54.20 -27.47
N LYS A 729 43.06 -53.96 -28.79
CA LYS A 729 43.86 -54.56 -29.86
C LYS A 729 45.15 -53.82 -30.18
N GLN A 730 45.29 -52.56 -29.81
CA GLN A 730 46.55 -51.80 -29.98
C GLN A 730 47.49 -51.93 -28.76
N LEU A 731 47.03 -52.45 -27.62
CA LEU A 731 47.87 -52.65 -26.41
C LEU A 731 48.36 -54.08 -26.22
N LYS A 732 48.14 -54.99 -27.20
CA LYS A 732 48.64 -56.42 -27.12
C LYS A 732 49.91 -56.69 -27.95
N SER A 733 50.71 -55.69 -28.20
CA SER A 733 52.05 -55.88 -28.79
C SER A 733 53.14 -55.18 -28.00
N ASN A 734 53.21 -55.38 -26.72
CA ASN A 734 54.51 -55.32 -25.99
C ASN A 734 54.30 -55.72 -24.51
N ASP A 735 55.02 -56.82 -24.22
CA ASP A 735 55.61 -57.24 -22.95
C ASP A 735 54.76 -57.57 -21.72
N PHE A 736 54.76 -58.90 -21.52
CA PHE A 736 55.11 -59.72 -20.33
C PHE A 736 54.87 -59.22 -18.91
N ALA A 737 54.13 -60.08 -18.25
CA ALA A 737 54.30 -60.52 -16.85
C ALA A 737 53.51 -59.80 -15.76
N ASN A 738 52.65 -60.54 -15.21
CA ASN A 738 52.30 -60.85 -13.83
C ASN A 738 50.88 -60.60 -13.34
N LYS A 739 50.24 -61.78 -13.20
CA LYS A 739 49.34 -62.24 -12.12
C LYS A 739 48.12 -61.50 -11.65
N SER A 740 47.00 -62.23 -11.93
CA SER A 740 45.89 -62.60 -11.00
C SER A 740 45.07 -61.46 -10.38
N SER A 741 43.81 -61.44 -10.56
CA SER A 741 42.76 -62.37 -10.21
C SER A 741 41.41 -61.97 -10.78
N ILE A 742 40.71 -62.97 -11.18
CA ILE A 742 39.33 -63.03 -11.67
C ILE A 742 38.38 -62.74 -10.50
N THR A 743 37.30 -62.03 -10.73
CA THR A 743 35.97 -62.38 -10.20
C THR A 743 34.87 -61.95 -11.13
N ASP A 744 34.06 -62.94 -11.44
CA ASP A 744 32.91 -62.97 -12.29
C ASP A 744 31.75 -62.09 -11.86
N CYS A 745 31.01 -61.62 -12.86
CA CYS A 745 29.59 -61.23 -12.71
C CYS A 745 28.73 -62.43 -13.07
N GLY A 746 28.11 -63.04 -12.10
CA GLY A 746 27.08 -64.06 -12.23
C GLY A 746 25.75 -63.55 -11.76
N SER A 747 24.78 -63.73 -12.64
CA SER A 747 23.34 -63.57 -12.44
C SER A 747 22.80 -64.58 -11.39
N GLY A 748 21.78 -64.16 -10.64
CA GLY A 748 21.01 -65.12 -9.82
C GLY A 748 19.90 -64.44 -9.00
N SER A 749 18.73 -64.81 -9.40
CA SER A 749 17.40 -64.53 -8.85
C SER A 749 17.16 -65.14 -7.45
N ASN A 750 16.12 -64.63 -6.85
CA ASN A 750 15.13 -65.21 -5.92
C ASN A 750 15.22 -65.00 -4.42
N ASP A 751 14.14 -64.42 -3.99
CA ASP A 751 13.20 -64.83 -2.93
C ASP A 751 13.44 -64.58 -1.45
N SER A 752 12.37 -64.01 -0.94
CA SER A 752 11.65 -64.33 0.30
C SER A 752 11.98 -63.56 1.59
N ASN A 753 10.92 -62.83 1.97
CA ASN A 753 10.31 -62.77 3.31
C ASN A 753 11.18 -62.66 4.59
N ILE A 754 10.86 -61.68 5.40
CA ILE A 754 10.19 -61.84 6.71
C ILE A 754 10.18 -60.50 7.51
N ASN A 755 8.96 -60.11 7.85
CA ASN A 755 8.46 -59.36 9.00
C ASN A 755 9.37 -59.05 10.21
N LYS A 756 9.20 -57.85 10.71
CA LYS A 756 8.67 -57.43 12.05
C LYS A 756 9.26 -56.06 12.43
N SER A 757 8.43 -55.12 12.57
CA SER A 757 7.69 -54.61 13.74
C SER A 757 8.52 -53.81 14.74
N LEU A 758 7.98 -52.68 15.04
CA LEU A 758 7.81 -52.00 16.32
C LEU A 758 8.38 -50.58 16.44
N ASN A 759 7.44 -49.70 16.59
CA ASN A 759 7.35 -48.64 17.60
C ASN A 759 8.58 -47.73 17.79
N GLY A 760 8.43 -46.53 17.87
CA GLY A 760 7.42 -45.66 18.46
C GLY A 760 7.98 -44.26 18.70
N ASN A 761 7.08 -43.38 18.72
CA ASN A 761 6.99 -42.17 19.53
C ASN A 761 8.05 -41.06 19.44
N ASN A 762 7.51 -39.99 18.97
CA ASN A 762 7.24 -38.71 19.70
C ASN A 762 8.27 -37.59 19.68
N ILE A 763 7.70 -36.45 19.33
CA ILE A 763 7.78 -35.13 19.96
C ILE A 763 9.01 -34.28 19.51
N LEU A 764 8.81 -33.32 18.74
CA LEU A 764 8.44 -31.91 18.97
C LEU A 764 8.27 -31.19 17.65
#